data_df7532a14be0310851f7401c94a51c69
#
_entry.id   df7532a14be0310851f7401c94a51c69
#
_cell.length_a   1.000
_cell.length_b   1.000
_cell.length_c   1.000
_cell.angle_alpha   90.00
_cell.angle_beta   90.00
_cell.angle_gamma   90.00
#
_symmetry.space_group_name_H-M   'P 1'
#
loop_
_entity.id
_entity.type
_entity.pdbx_description
1 polymer ?
#
loop_
_entity_poly.entity_id
_entity_poly.type
_entity_poly.pdbx_seq_one_letter_code
_entity_poly.pdbx_strand_id
1 'polypeptide(L)'
;MSNPFLEPYHTLHDATPFDRIQLSDYEPAMREGMRQEDEEIQQIINNPETPTFANTILALEHAGKLLDKVTTVFFNLISAETCDEMDAIAEKMMPELSEHGNNISLNEKLFARIRQVYEMRNTLNLTTEEMRLLEKTYDGFIRNGANLSDQDKETFRKISMELSSLTLKFSQNHLKETNKFELQLTDKHELEGLPESAIEAAAQTAREKGKEGWIITLQAPSYVPFMKYSSRRDLRQKLYMTYNTQCTHDDELNNLEIVKQLVNLRMQLAQLLGYKTYADYVLRKRMAENSEHVYHLLNQLLEAYTPTAHKEVSEIEALAHRLEGNDFQLMPWDFSYYAEKLKNEKFSLDEELLRPYFELNQVKKGVFGLATRLYGITFKENHDIPVYHPDVQAYEVFDKDGSYLALLYTDFHPRAGKRSGAWMTSYKEQWIEENGTNSRPHVSVTMNFTKPTEDKPALLTFSEVNTFLHEFGHALHGMFSNTRFQSTSGTNVYWDFVELPSQIMENFAIEKEFLNTFARHYQTGEPMPEELLQRIIDASNFNVAYACLRQVSFGLLDMAWYTRETPFDGDVKAYEKAAWTRAQVLPQLEETCMSVQFGHIMSGGYSAGYYSYKWAEVLDADAFSVFKEKGIFNTDVAQSFRDNILSRGGTEHPMILYKRFRGQEPTIDALLKRNGIK
;
A
#
# COMPACT_ATOMS: atom_id res chain seq x y z
N MET A 1 5.84 -9.16 -35.14
CA MET A 1 4.47 -8.82 -34.75
C MET A 1 4.45 -7.33 -34.42
N SER A 2 3.33 -6.64 -34.64
CA SER A 2 3.21 -5.23 -34.24
C SER A 2 3.21 -5.13 -32.71
N ASN A 3 3.70 -3.98 -32.19
CA ASN A 3 3.73 -3.72 -30.75
C ASN A 3 2.31 -3.54 -30.21
N PRO A 4 1.84 -4.37 -29.27
CA PRO A 4 0.46 -4.31 -28.76
C PRO A 4 0.05 -2.96 -28.16
N PHE A 5 0.99 -2.20 -27.61
CA PHE A 5 0.72 -0.89 -27.03
C PHE A 5 0.35 0.18 -28.06
N LEU A 6 0.83 0.01 -29.30
CA LEU A 6 0.65 1.01 -30.37
C LEU A 6 -0.67 0.83 -31.14
N GLU A 7 -1.46 -0.16 -30.78
CA GLU A 7 -2.74 -0.49 -31.40
C GLU A 7 -3.84 -0.57 -30.33
N PRO A 8 -5.12 -0.47 -30.72
CA PRO A 8 -6.24 -0.82 -29.83
C PRO A 8 -6.08 -2.28 -29.35
N TYR A 9 -6.38 -2.54 -28.10
CA TYR A 9 -6.17 -3.88 -27.54
C TYR A 9 -7.08 -4.97 -28.13
N HIS A 10 -8.28 -4.61 -28.54
CA HIS A 10 -9.29 -5.53 -29.08
C HIS A 10 -9.59 -6.71 -28.13
N THR A 11 -9.45 -6.52 -26.85
CA THR A 11 -9.81 -7.44 -25.79
C THR A 11 -11.13 -7.06 -25.18
N LEU A 12 -11.73 -7.99 -24.43
CA LEU A 12 -12.96 -7.68 -23.69
C LEU A 12 -12.69 -6.53 -22.70
N HIS A 13 -13.55 -5.52 -22.69
CA HIS A 13 -13.41 -4.30 -21.88
C HIS A 13 -12.12 -3.51 -22.11
N ASP A 14 -11.45 -3.72 -23.23
CA ASP A 14 -10.15 -3.10 -23.50
C ASP A 14 -9.06 -3.49 -22.45
N ALA A 15 -9.16 -4.71 -21.93
CA ALA A 15 -8.22 -5.26 -20.96
C ALA A 15 -6.81 -5.36 -21.54
N THR A 16 -5.81 -5.09 -20.71
CA THR A 16 -4.40 -5.22 -21.11
C THR A 16 -4.09 -6.62 -21.63
N PRO A 17 -3.58 -6.76 -22.87
CA PRO A 17 -3.31 -8.06 -23.48
C PRO A 17 -1.97 -8.63 -22.97
N PHE A 18 -1.89 -8.98 -21.70
CA PHE A 18 -0.67 -9.48 -21.05
C PHE A 18 -0.04 -10.67 -21.77
N ASP A 19 -0.85 -11.49 -22.42
CA ASP A 19 -0.44 -12.68 -23.18
C ASP A 19 0.29 -12.34 -24.49
N ARG A 20 0.16 -11.12 -25.00
CA ARG A 20 0.76 -10.67 -26.26
C ARG A 20 1.92 -9.70 -26.08
N ILE A 21 2.02 -9.05 -24.91
CA ILE A 21 3.08 -8.09 -24.62
C ILE A 21 4.40 -8.82 -24.35
N GLN A 22 5.46 -8.38 -25.03
CA GLN A 22 6.82 -8.88 -24.85
C GLN A 22 7.68 -7.81 -24.16
N LEU A 23 8.75 -8.22 -23.48
CA LEU A 23 9.68 -7.27 -22.84
C LEU A 23 10.26 -6.25 -23.84
N SER A 24 10.48 -6.68 -25.08
CA SER A 24 10.95 -5.81 -26.16
C SER A 24 9.96 -4.75 -26.64
N ASP A 25 8.68 -4.83 -26.21
CA ASP A 25 7.65 -3.86 -26.61
C ASP A 25 7.67 -2.58 -25.76
N TYR A 26 8.17 -2.68 -24.52
CA TYR A 26 8.05 -1.57 -23.55
C TYR A 26 8.87 -0.34 -23.95
N GLU A 27 10.16 -0.50 -24.21
CA GLU A 27 11.05 0.64 -24.51
C GLU A 27 10.61 1.41 -25.77
N PRO A 28 10.34 0.76 -26.92
CA PRO A 28 9.83 1.47 -28.09
C PRO A 28 8.49 2.16 -27.86
N ALA A 29 7.58 1.52 -27.11
CA ALA A 29 6.27 2.10 -26.80
C ALA A 29 6.37 3.31 -25.86
N MET A 30 7.25 3.28 -24.87
CA MET A 30 7.52 4.44 -24.00
C MET A 30 8.07 5.62 -24.81
N ARG A 31 9.02 5.38 -25.71
CA ARG A 31 9.59 6.44 -26.56
C ARG A 31 8.57 7.00 -27.52
N GLU A 32 7.74 6.18 -28.14
CA GLU A 32 6.65 6.66 -28.97
C GLU A 32 5.62 7.44 -28.14
N GLY A 33 5.31 6.98 -26.93
CA GLY A 33 4.44 7.69 -25.99
C GLY A 33 4.97 9.08 -25.63
N MET A 34 6.26 9.19 -25.31
CA MET A 34 6.92 10.48 -25.07
C MET A 34 6.86 11.40 -26.30
N ARG A 35 7.12 10.86 -27.49
CA ARG A 35 7.06 11.63 -28.74
C ARG A 35 5.64 12.17 -29.01
N GLN A 36 4.63 11.35 -28.83
CA GLN A 36 3.23 11.79 -29.02
C GLN A 36 2.83 12.86 -27.99
N GLU A 37 3.19 12.65 -26.73
CA GLU A 37 2.90 13.64 -25.69
C GLU A 37 3.60 14.97 -25.98
N ASP A 38 4.87 14.96 -26.43
CA ASP A 38 5.57 16.18 -26.85
C ASP A 38 4.82 16.92 -27.96
N GLU A 39 4.29 16.21 -28.95
CA GLU A 39 3.48 16.82 -30.01
C GLU A 39 2.19 17.43 -29.48
N GLU A 40 1.48 16.72 -28.57
CA GLU A 40 0.25 17.23 -27.93
C GLU A 40 0.53 18.47 -27.08
N ILE A 41 1.61 18.48 -26.31
CA ILE A 41 2.06 19.66 -25.55
C ILE A 41 2.41 20.82 -26.46
N GLN A 42 3.10 20.59 -27.57
CA GLN A 42 3.42 21.64 -28.54
C GLN A 42 2.13 22.23 -29.20
N GLN A 43 1.12 21.41 -29.44
CA GLN A 43 -0.17 21.90 -29.92
C GLN A 43 -0.84 22.84 -28.91
N ILE A 44 -0.78 22.53 -27.61
CA ILE A 44 -1.31 23.39 -26.55
C ILE A 44 -0.52 24.71 -26.52
N ILE A 45 0.80 24.65 -26.50
CA ILE A 45 1.69 25.82 -26.41
C ILE A 45 1.51 26.76 -27.60
N ASN A 46 1.39 26.21 -28.79
CA ASN A 46 1.33 26.97 -30.05
C ASN A 46 -0.10 27.36 -30.47
N ASN A 47 -1.10 27.03 -29.66
CA ASN A 47 -2.47 27.44 -29.92
C ASN A 47 -2.57 28.97 -29.89
N PRO A 48 -2.99 29.64 -31.02
CA PRO A 48 -3.06 31.08 -31.09
C PRO A 48 -4.22 31.72 -30.32
N GLU A 49 -5.19 30.87 -29.90
CA GLU A 49 -6.34 31.34 -29.13
C GLU A 49 -5.97 31.67 -27.68
N THR A 50 -6.72 32.59 -27.09
CA THR A 50 -6.61 32.88 -25.66
C THR A 50 -6.76 31.59 -24.85
N PRO A 51 -5.91 31.36 -23.83
CA PRO A 51 -6.03 30.19 -22.98
C PRO A 51 -7.39 30.11 -22.29
N THR A 52 -8.00 28.92 -22.40
CA THR A 52 -9.29 28.59 -21.78
C THR A 52 -9.13 27.30 -20.98
N PHE A 53 -10.10 26.97 -20.13
CA PHE A 53 -10.15 25.68 -19.47
C PHE A 53 -10.08 24.51 -20.48
N ALA A 54 -10.86 24.59 -21.57
CA ALA A 54 -10.93 23.55 -22.59
C ALA A 54 -9.62 23.39 -23.38
N ASN A 55 -9.07 24.49 -23.92
CA ASN A 55 -7.90 24.41 -24.81
C ASN A 55 -6.55 24.31 -24.07
N THR A 56 -6.56 24.38 -22.74
CA THR A 56 -5.31 24.34 -21.93
C THR A 56 -5.42 23.26 -20.84
N ILE A 57 -6.34 23.37 -19.91
CA ILE A 57 -6.43 22.44 -18.76
C ILE A 57 -6.97 21.08 -19.19
N LEU A 58 -8.07 21.05 -19.89
CA LEU A 58 -8.67 19.81 -20.38
C LEU A 58 -7.81 19.15 -21.46
N ALA A 59 -7.20 19.95 -22.35
CA ALA A 59 -6.27 19.45 -23.35
C ALA A 59 -5.05 18.77 -22.71
N LEU A 60 -4.53 19.35 -21.61
CA LEU A 60 -3.43 18.77 -20.84
C LEU A 60 -3.84 17.48 -20.11
N GLU A 61 -5.04 17.43 -19.53
CA GLU A 61 -5.60 16.22 -18.90
C GLU A 61 -5.71 15.05 -19.90
N HIS A 62 -5.92 15.34 -21.15
CA HIS A 62 -6.04 14.33 -22.21
C HIS A 62 -4.73 14.01 -22.93
N ALA A 63 -3.64 14.75 -22.65
CA ALA A 63 -2.33 14.51 -23.25
C ALA A 63 -1.63 13.28 -22.62
N GLY A 64 -0.75 12.65 -23.37
CA GLY A 64 0.13 11.58 -22.86
C GLY A 64 -0.56 10.23 -22.63
N LYS A 65 -1.70 9.97 -23.21
CA LYS A 65 -2.49 8.72 -22.99
C LYS A 65 -1.70 7.45 -23.34
N LEU A 66 -0.92 7.47 -24.40
CA LEU A 66 -0.10 6.30 -24.77
C LEU A 66 1.00 6.06 -23.75
N LEU A 67 1.70 7.10 -23.33
CA LEU A 67 2.76 6.98 -22.33
C LEU A 67 2.20 6.47 -21.01
N ASP A 68 1.11 7.05 -20.54
CA ASP A 68 0.40 6.60 -19.32
C ASP A 68 0.01 5.12 -19.40
N LYS A 69 -0.59 4.70 -20.51
CA LYS A 69 -0.96 3.30 -20.79
C LYS A 69 0.23 2.34 -20.65
N VAL A 70 1.36 2.67 -21.24
CA VAL A 70 2.56 1.82 -21.23
C VAL A 70 3.25 1.80 -19.87
N THR A 71 3.45 2.99 -19.29
CA THR A 71 4.15 3.12 -17.99
C THR A 71 3.33 2.55 -16.84
N THR A 72 2.02 2.69 -16.87
CA THR A 72 1.13 2.08 -15.87
C THR A 72 1.29 0.55 -15.86
N VAL A 73 1.22 -0.11 -17.00
CA VAL A 73 1.43 -1.56 -17.10
C VAL A 73 2.82 -1.94 -16.65
N PHE A 74 3.84 -1.26 -17.16
CA PHE A 74 5.24 -1.59 -16.88
C PHE A 74 5.58 -1.47 -15.38
N PHE A 75 5.30 -0.35 -14.75
CA PHE A 75 5.67 -0.13 -13.35
C PHE A 75 4.80 -0.90 -12.35
N ASN A 76 3.57 -1.21 -12.70
CA ASN A 76 2.78 -2.17 -11.93
C ASN A 76 3.41 -3.57 -11.95
N LEU A 77 3.91 -4.00 -13.10
CA LEU A 77 4.59 -5.31 -13.24
C LEU A 77 5.99 -5.32 -12.64
N ILE A 78 6.71 -4.20 -12.60
CA ILE A 78 7.96 -4.08 -11.83
C ILE A 78 7.75 -4.46 -10.36
N SER A 79 6.58 -4.16 -9.79
CA SER A 79 6.26 -4.54 -8.42
C SER A 79 5.68 -5.96 -8.28
N ALA A 80 4.94 -6.42 -9.29
CA ALA A 80 4.16 -7.66 -9.20
C ALA A 80 4.81 -8.87 -9.88
N GLU A 81 5.61 -8.67 -10.94
CA GLU A 81 6.17 -9.76 -11.76
C GLU A 81 7.46 -9.33 -12.47
N THR A 82 8.45 -8.84 -11.73
CA THR A 82 9.71 -8.40 -12.31
C THR A 82 10.68 -9.56 -12.62
N CYS A 83 11.66 -9.27 -13.48
CA CYS A 83 12.81 -10.11 -13.76
C CYS A 83 14.02 -9.21 -14.06
N ASP A 84 15.23 -9.79 -14.17
CA ASP A 84 16.45 -9.03 -14.40
C ASP A 84 16.41 -8.20 -15.69
N GLU A 85 15.83 -8.72 -16.76
CA GLU A 85 15.67 -8.00 -18.02
C GLU A 85 14.69 -6.82 -17.89
N MET A 86 13.62 -7.00 -17.13
CA MET A 86 12.64 -5.94 -16.86
C MET A 86 13.25 -4.85 -15.98
N ASP A 87 14.00 -5.23 -14.95
CA ASP A 87 14.75 -4.30 -14.10
C ASP A 87 15.75 -3.46 -14.92
N ALA A 88 16.45 -4.08 -15.87
CA ALA A 88 17.37 -3.38 -16.76
C ALA A 88 16.66 -2.36 -17.66
N ILE A 89 15.48 -2.67 -18.18
CA ILE A 89 14.64 -1.71 -18.93
C ILE A 89 14.25 -0.53 -18.00
N ALA A 90 13.83 -0.82 -16.77
CA ALA A 90 13.47 0.21 -15.81
C ALA A 90 14.65 1.15 -15.51
N GLU A 91 15.83 0.62 -15.24
CA GLU A 91 17.05 1.40 -14.99
C GLU A 91 17.42 2.31 -16.17
N LYS A 92 17.23 1.84 -17.40
CA LYS A 92 17.47 2.62 -18.60
C LYS A 92 16.44 3.71 -18.83
N MET A 93 15.15 3.38 -18.64
CA MET A 93 14.06 4.29 -18.99
C MET A 93 13.71 5.32 -17.91
N MET A 94 13.99 5.05 -16.63
CA MET A 94 13.67 5.98 -15.54
C MET A 94 14.29 7.38 -15.75
N PRO A 95 15.58 7.54 -16.09
CA PRO A 95 16.12 8.87 -16.37
C PRO A 95 15.45 9.57 -17.56
N GLU A 96 15.18 8.85 -18.65
CA GLU A 96 14.52 9.40 -19.84
C GLU A 96 13.09 9.86 -19.52
N LEU A 97 12.33 9.06 -18.78
CA LEU A 97 10.96 9.40 -18.34
C LEU A 97 10.96 10.61 -17.38
N SER A 98 11.92 10.67 -16.46
CA SER A 98 12.07 11.80 -15.55
C SER A 98 12.42 13.08 -16.28
N GLU A 99 13.34 13.03 -17.24
CA GLU A 99 13.69 14.17 -18.09
C GLU A 99 12.49 14.64 -18.91
N HIS A 100 11.75 13.72 -19.52
CA HIS A 100 10.53 14.03 -20.26
C HIS A 100 9.49 14.75 -19.41
N GLY A 101 9.20 14.21 -18.21
CA GLY A 101 8.29 14.84 -17.25
C GLY A 101 8.74 16.24 -16.83
N ASN A 102 10.05 16.43 -16.59
CA ASN A 102 10.64 17.74 -16.28
C ASN A 102 10.52 18.72 -17.46
N ASN A 103 10.69 18.26 -18.69
CA ASN A 103 10.52 19.11 -19.87
C ASN A 103 9.11 19.68 -20.00
N ILE A 104 8.10 18.94 -19.53
CA ILE A 104 6.71 19.41 -19.50
C ILE A 104 6.49 20.34 -18.31
N SER A 105 6.80 19.90 -17.10
CA SER A 105 6.49 20.63 -15.86
C SER A 105 7.26 21.95 -15.72
N LEU A 106 8.46 22.04 -16.30
CA LEU A 106 9.31 23.23 -16.28
C LEU A 106 9.14 24.13 -17.51
N ASN A 107 8.21 23.83 -18.41
CA ASN A 107 7.99 24.60 -19.62
C ASN A 107 7.28 25.92 -19.31
N GLU A 108 7.96 27.03 -19.53
CA GLU A 108 7.46 28.37 -19.21
C GLU A 108 6.21 28.77 -20.02
N LYS A 109 6.19 28.43 -21.32
CA LYS A 109 5.08 28.80 -22.21
C LYS A 109 3.81 28.01 -21.83
N LEU A 110 3.96 26.73 -21.52
CA LEU A 110 2.86 25.92 -21.03
C LEU A 110 2.32 26.45 -19.70
N PHE A 111 3.20 26.71 -18.76
CA PHE A 111 2.81 27.21 -17.45
C PHE A 111 2.18 28.62 -17.52
N ALA A 112 2.63 29.48 -18.40
CA ALA A 112 2.01 30.80 -18.63
C ALA A 112 0.54 30.66 -19.05
N ARG A 113 0.20 29.71 -19.92
CA ARG A 113 -1.17 29.41 -20.31
C ARG A 113 -2.02 28.90 -19.13
N ILE A 114 -1.46 27.97 -18.36
CA ILE A 114 -2.12 27.40 -17.15
C ILE A 114 -2.37 28.52 -16.13
N ARG A 115 -1.39 29.37 -15.86
CA ARG A 115 -1.51 30.49 -14.93
C ARG A 115 -2.62 31.45 -15.36
N GLN A 116 -2.69 31.79 -16.62
CA GLN A 116 -3.74 32.67 -17.14
C GLN A 116 -5.14 32.12 -16.89
N VAL A 117 -5.37 30.84 -17.13
CA VAL A 117 -6.65 30.19 -16.83
C VAL A 117 -6.94 30.21 -15.32
N TYR A 118 -5.91 29.90 -14.50
CA TYR A 118 -6.04 29.88 -13.05
C TYR A 118 -6.39 31.26 -12.47
N GLU A 119 -5.76 32.32 -12.96
CA GLU A 119 -6.04 33.70 -12.51
C GLU A 119 -7.47 34.13 -12.81
N MET A 120 -8.07 33.63 -13.90
CA MET A 120 -9.46 33.89 -14.28
C MET A 120 -10.49 32.95 -13.62
N ARG A 121 -10.08 31.99 -12.82
CA ARG A 121 -10.94 30.89 -12.34
C ARG A 121 -12.27 31.30 -11.72
N ASN A 122 -12.30 32.44 -11.02
CA ASN A 122 -13.52 32.94 -10.38
C ASN A 122 -14.54 33.52 -11.36
N THR A 123 -14.15 33.73 -12.60
CA THR A 123 -15.00 34.29 -13.66
C THR A 123 -15.43 33.26 -14.70
N LEU A 124 -14.91 32.02 -14.64
CA LEU A 124 -15.09 31.01 -15.67
C LEU A 124 -16.35 30.15 -15.51
N ASN A 125 -17.09 30.30 -14.43
CA ASN A 125 -18.28 29.50 -14.13
C ASN A 125 -18.03 27.98 -14.22
N LEU A 126 -16.92 27.51 -13.62
CA LEU A 126 -16.52 26.12 -13.62
C LEU A 126 -17.37 25.29 -12.66
N THR A 127 -17.61 24.03 -12.99
CA THR A 127 -18.15 23.05 -12.03
C THR A 127 -17.12 22.79 -10.89
N THR A 128 -17.58 22.17 -9.82
CA THR A 128 -16.69 21.80 -8.69
C THR A 128 -15.53 20.92 -9.16
N GLU A 129 -15.78 19.92 -10.00
CA GLU A 129 -14.72 19.05 -10.53
C GLU A 129 -13.77 19.80 -11.48
N GLU A 130 -14.28 20.68 -12.34
CA GLU A 130 -13.44 21.50 -13.22
C GLU A 130 -12.57 22.47 -12.43
N MET A 131 -13.11 23.12 -11.41
CA MET A 131 -12.30 23.96 -10.51
C MET A 131 -11.22 23.14 -9.80
N ARG A 132 -11.57 21.93 -9.33
CA ARG A 132 -10.62 21.03 -8.68
C ARG A 132 -9.51 20.59 -9.63
N LEU A 133 -9.82 20.25 -10.87
CA LEU A 133 -8.82 19.92 -11.89
C LEU A 133 -7.89 21.10 -12.17
N LEU A 134 -8.43 22.30 -12.34
CA LEU A 134 -7.65 23.53 -12.57
C LEU A 134 -6.70 23.81 -11.41
N GLU A 135 -7.17 23.77 -10.16
CA GLU A 135 -6.35 23.98 -8.98
C GLU A 135 -5.26 22.89 -8.84
N LYS A 136 -5.61 21.64 -9.07
CA LYS A 136 -4.66 20.51 -9.02
C LYS A 136 -3.58 20.64 -10.09
N THR A 137 -3.95 21.03 -11.31
CA THR A 137 -3.01 21.24 -12.42
C THR A 137 -2.05 22.39 -12.11
N TYR A 138 -2.57 23.56 -11.74
CA TYR A 138 -1.78 24.72 -11.41
C TYR A 138 -0.79 24.46 -10.25
N ASP A 139 -1.31 23.93 -9.15
CA ASP A 139 -0.48 23.56 -8.00
C ASP A 139 0.56 22.49 -8.34
N GLY A 140 0.21 21.52 -9.16
CA GLY A 140 1.12 20.47 -9.62
C GLY A 140 2.32 21.05 -10.37
N PHE A 141 2.11 22.01 -11.26
CA PHE A 141 3.19 22.68 -11.96
C PHE A 141 4.10 23.49 -11.02
N ILE A 142 3.52 24.25 -10.09
CA ILE A 142 4.31 24.99 -9.08
C ILE A 142 5.13 24.02 -8.22
N ARG A 143 4.55 22.96 -7.75
CA ARG A 143 5.23 21.96 -6.91
C ARG A 143 6.31 21.19 -7.66
N ASN A 144 6.27 21.18 -8.97
CA ASN A 144 7.29 20.60 -9.84
C ASN A 144 8.20 21.67 -10.49
N GLY A 145 8.31 22.85 -9.89
CA GLY A 145 9.33 23.83 -10.18
C GLY A 145 9.01 24.84 -11.27
N ALA A 146 7.76 24.95 -11.73
CA ALA A 146 7.38 25.85 -12.83
C ALA A 146 7.71 27.35 -12.57
N ASN A 147 7.70 27.77 -11.31
CA ASN A 147 8.03 29.14 -10.89
C ASN A 147 9.52 29.39 -10.61
N LEU A 148 10.38 28.40 -10.76
CA LEU A 148 11.80 28.53 -10.47
C LEU A 148 12.52 29.37 -11.55
N SER A 149 13.67 29.96 -11.17
CA SER A 149 14.62 30.54 -12.13
C SER A 149 15.20 29.47 -13.04
N ASP A 150 15.75 29.83 -14.19
CA ASP A 150 16.35 28.85 -15.11
C ASP A 150 17.48 28.04 -14.45
N GLN A 151 18.30 28.68 -13.61
CA GLN A 151 19.35 28.01 -12.86
C GLN A 151 18.76 26.98 -11.86
N ASP A 152 17.72 27.36 -11.15
CA ASP A 152 17.06 26.48 -10.17
C ASP A 152 16.29 25.36 -10.87
N LYS A 153 15.72 25.58 -12.05
CA LYS A 153 15.13 24.53 -12.87
C LYS A 153 16.13 23.46 -13.26
N GLU A 154 17.37 23.83 -13.62
CA GLU A 154 18.42 22.85 -13.91
C GLU A 154 18.82 22.04 -12.66
N THR A 155 18.86 22.68 -11.50
CA THR A 155 19.07 21.99 -10.23
C THR A 155 17.93 21.05 -9.91
N PHE A 156 16.69 21.48 -10.13
CA PHE A 156 15.48 20.64 -9.96
C PHE A 156 15.52 19.40 -10.86
N ARG A 157 15.89 19.55 -12.14
CA ARG A 157 16.04 18.44 -13.09
C ARG A 157 17.00 17.37 -12.56
N LYS A 158 18.19 17.79 -12.12
CA LYS A 158 19.21 16.87 -11.60
C LYS A 158 18.72 16.13 -10.37
N ILE A 159 18.11 16.83 -9.42
CA ILE A 159 17.56 16.21 -8.20
C ILE A 159 16.45 15.22 -8.55
N SER A 160 15.51 15.58 -9.41
CA SER A 160 14.39 14.72 -9.81
C SER A 160 14.85 13.42 -10.48
N MET A 161 15.81 13.53 -11.40
CA MET A 161 16.37 12.38 -12.11
C MET A 161 17.12 11.45 -11.16
N GLU A 162 17.91 12.01 -10.26
CA GLU A 162 18.66 11.23 -9.26
C GLU A 162 17.72 10.53 -8.26
N LEU A 163 16.69 11.23 -7.77
CA LEU A 163 15.64 10.64 -6.91
C LEU A 163 14.95 9.47 -7.59
N SER A 164 14.57 9.60 -8.85
CA SER A 164 13.91 8.52 -9.60
C SER A 164 14.78 7.27 -9.70
N SER A 165 16.07 7.45 -10.01
CA SER A 165 17.03 6.35 -10.09
C SER A 165 17.30 5.69 -8.74
N LEU A 166 17.47 6.49 -7.68
CA LEU A 166 17.74 5.98 -6.33
C LEU A 166 16.55 5.25 -5.72
N THR A 167 15.33 5.71 -5.92
CA THR A 167 14.13 5.02 -5.43
C THR A 167 13.94 3.67 -6.09
N LEU A 168 14.20 3.58 -7.39
CA LEU A 168 14.20 2.31 -8.11
C LEU A 168 15.27 1.36 -7.56
N LYS A 169 16.51 1.83 -7.42
CA LYS A 169 17.64 1.06 -6.90
C LYS A 169 17.38 0.54 -5.49
N PHE A 170 16.82 1.38 -4.62
CA PHE A 170 16.43 1.00 -3.26
C PHE A 170 15.51 -0.22 -3.26
N SER A 171 14.46 -0.19 -4.06
CA SER A 171 13.47 -1.27 -4.15
C SER A 171 14.05 -2.55 -4.73
N GLN A 172 14.86 -2.44 -5.79
CA GLN A 172 15.53 -3.58 -6.43
C GLN A 172 16.49 -4.26 -5.46
N ASN A 173 17.30 -3.50 -4.73
CA ASN A 173 18.23 -4.03 -3.72
C ASN A 173 17.49 -4.81 -2.63
N HIS A 174 16.38 -4.27 -2.11
CA HIS A 174 15.61 -4.93 -1.08
C HIS A 174 14.98 -6.25 -1.57
N LEU A 175 14.43 -6.26 -2.77
CA LEU A 175 13.86 -7.48 -3.35
C LEU A 175 14.93 -8.55 -3.57
N LYS A 176 16.07 -8.19 -4.13
CA LYS A 176 17.21 -9.12 -4.37
C LYS A 176 17.76 -9.67 -3.05
N GLU A 177 17.93 -8.83 -2.02
CA GLU A 177 18.38 -9.26 -0.70
C GLU A 177 17.39 -10.26 -0.07
N THR A 178 16.09 -9.98 -0.16
CA THR A 178 15.03 -10.88 0.34
C THR A 178 15.11 -12.26 -0.34
N ASN A 179 15.28 -12.29 -1.64
CA ASN A 179 15.32 -13.52 -2.42
C ASN A 179 16.64 -14.31 -2.29
N LYS A 180 17.72 -13.65 -1.88
CA LYS A 180 19.04 -14.26 -1.70
C LYS A 180 19.11 -15.21 -0.52
N PHE A 181 18.31 -15.00 0.53
CA PHE A 181 18.38 -15.77 1.76
C PHE A 181 17.56 -17.05 1.72
N GLU A 182 18.18 -18.14 2.19
CA GLU A 182 17.56 -19.43 2.43
C GLU A 182 18.16 -20.06 3.70
N LEU A 183 17.28 -20.45 4.61
CA LEU A 183 17.65 -21.28 5.75
C LEU A 183 17.26 -22.73 5.46
N GLN A 184 18.22 -23.54 5.02
CA GLN A 184 18.01 -24.97 4.80
C GLN A 184 18.12 -25.72 6.14
N LEU A 185 17.09 -26.48 6.48
CA LEU A 185 17.03 -27.35 7.64
C LEU A 185 17.02 -28.80 7.16
N THR A 186 17.84 -29.65 7.77
CA THR A 186 17.97 -31.06 7.40
C THR A 186 17.72 -32.02 8.56
N ASP A 187 17.74 -31.52 9.78
CA ASP A 187 17.45 -32.27 10.99
C ASP A 187 16.01 -31.97 11.48
N LYS A 188 15.26 -33.01 11.79
CA LYS A 188 13.90 -32.87 12.32
C LYS A 188 13.84 -32.09 13.65
N HIS A 189 14.90 -32.12 14.45
CA HIS A 189 14.99 -31.31 15.67
C HIS A 189 15.02 -29.79 15.41
N GLU A 190 15.40 -29.36 14.22
CA GLU A 190 15.36 -27.97 13.81
C GLU A 190 13.94 -27.46 13.55
N LEU A 191 12.98 -28.38 13.42
CA LEU A 191 11.56 -28.08 13.15
C LEU A 191 10.71 -28.03 14.44
N GLU A 192 11.33 -28.23 15.60
CA GLU A 192 10.60 -28.34 16.87
C GLU A 192 9.74 -27.09 17.13
N GLY A 193 8.48 -27.34 17.48
CA GLY A 193 7.46 -26.31 17.72
C GLY A 193 6.72 -25.82 16.50
N LEU A 194 7.21 -26.05 15.28
CA LEU A 194 6.54 -25.63 14.06
C LEU A 194 5.26 -26.42 13.84
N PRO A 195 4.16 -25.77 13.43
CA PRO A 195 2.95 -26.45 13.03
C PRO A 195 3.18 -27.23 11.73
N GLU A 196 2.36 -28.26 11.52
CA GLU A 196 2.42 -29.10 10.31
C GLU A 196 2.34 -28.29 9.02
N SER A 197 1.47 -27.27 8.99
CA SER A 197 1.32 -26.37 7.85
C SER A 197 2.63 -25.69 7.45
N ALA A 198 3.42 -25.21 8.43
CA ALA A 198 4.71 -24.57 8.18
C ALA A 198 5.76 -25.59 7.72
N ILE A 199 5.76 -26.80 8.28
CA ILE A 199 6.68 -27.88 7.89
C ILE A 199 6.41 -28.32 6.44
N GLU A 200 5.15 -28.53 6.08
CA GLU A 200 4.74 -28.87 4.71
C GLU A 200 5.14 -27.80 3.69
N ALA A 201 4.88 -26.52 4.01
CA ALA A 201 5.26 -25.40 3.16
C ALA A 201 6.78 -25.31 2.96
N ALA A 202 7.56 -25.50 4.02
CA ALA A 202 9.01 -25.49 3.97
C ALA A 202 9.58 -26.68 3.16
N ALA A 203 8.97 -27.86 3.29
CA ALA A 203 9.32 -29.04 2.51
C ALA A 203 9.04 -28.83 1.01
N GLN A 204 7.90 -28.23 0.68
CA GLN A 204 7.55 -27.90 -0.69
C GLN A 204 8.52 -26.88 -1.29
N THR A 205 8.88 -25.83 -0.57
CA THR A 205 9.89 -24.86 -0.98
C THR A 205 11.22 -25.53 -1.29
N ALA A 206 11.65 -26.50 -0.47
CA ALA A 206 12.88 -27.25 -0.71
C ALA A 206 12.78 -28.07 -2.02
N ARG A 207 11.66 -28.77 -2.26
CA ARG A 207 11.44 -29.52 -3.50
C ARG A 207 11.46 -28.63 -4.75
N GLU A 208 10.76 -27.50 -4.69
CA GLU A 208 10.72 -26.53 -5.81
C GLU A 208 12.14 -26.01 -6.16
N LYS A 209 13.02 -25.92 -5.17
CA LYS A 209 14.41 -25.51 -5.32
C LYS A 209 15.39 -26.67 -5.57
N GLY A 210 14.90 -27.90 -5.70
CA GLY A 210 15.73 -29.09 -5.91
C GLY A 210 16.65 -29.43 -4.73
N LYS A 211 16.25 -29.08 -3.52
CA LYS A 211 17.03 -29.29 -2.27
C LYS A 211 16.34 -30.30 -1.34
N GLU A 212 17.15 -30.97 -0.51
CA GLU A 212 16.65 -31.86 0.51
C GLU A 212 16.23 -31.11 1.78
N GLY A 213 15.35 -31.69 2.59
CA GLY A 213 14.90 -31.15 3.85
C GLY A 213 13.84 -30.07 3.73
N TRP A 214 14.04 -28.97 4.43
CA TRP A 214 13.09 -27.87 4.54
C TRP A 214 13.81 -26.54 4.32
N ILE A 215 13.17 -25.60 3.66
CA ILE A 215 13.71 -24.28 3.45
C ILE A 215 12.77 -23.22 4.02
N ILE A 216 13.32 -22.37 4.89
CA ILE A 216 12.70 -21.17 5.41
C ILE A 216 13.27 -19.97 4.66
N THR A 217 12.40 -19.07 4.22
CA THR A 217 12.76 -17.84 3.50
C THR A 217 12.34 -16.60 4.30
N LEU A 218 12.68 -15.40 3.78
CA LEU A 218 12.24 -14.14 4.37
C LEU A 218 10.85 -13.68 3.87
N GLN A 219 10.20 -14.45 3.01
CA GLN A 219 8.82 -14.18 2.62
C GLN A 219 7.87 -14.37 3.81
N ALA A 220 6.86 -13.51 3.93
CA ALA A 220 5.98 -13.48 5.10
C ALA A 220 5.35 -14.84 5.47
N PRO A 221 4.81 -15.65 4.54
CA PRO A 221 4.24 -16.96 4.90
C PRO A 221 5.24 -17.99 5.42
N SER A 222 6.54 -17.78 5.18
CA SER A 222 7.63 -18.60 5.71
C SER A 222 8.18 -18.04 7.02
N TYR A 223 8.46 -16.74 7.04
CA TYR A 223 9.06 -16.03 8.18
C TYR A 223 8.14 -15.95 9.41
N VAL A 224 6.90 -15.53 9.22
CA VAL A 224 5.98 -15.24 10.33
C VAL A 224 5.65 -16.48 11.15
N PRO A 225 5.26 -17.63 10.57
CA PRO A 225 5.02 -18.83 11.37
C PRO A 225 6.26 -19.35 12.09
N PHE A 226 7.43 -19.22 11.48
CA PHE A 226 8.68 -19.62 12.13
C PHE A 226 8.94 -18.80 13.39
N MET A 227 8.78 -17.49 13.33
CA MET A 227 8.98 -16.60 14.49
C MET A 227 7.94 -16.82 15.59
N LYS A 228 6.72 -17.23 15.24
CA LYS A 228 5.66 -17.51 16.21
C LYS A 228 5.79 -18.87 16.92
N TYR A 229 6.23 -19.89 16.20
CA TYR A 229 6.08 -21.29 16.66
C TYR A 229 7.38 -22.04 16.87
N SER A 230 8.50 -21.69 16.22
CA SER A 230 9.75 -22.41 16.41
C SER A 230 10.24 -22.31 17.85
N SER A 231 10.43 -23.46 18.53
CA SER A 231 11.03 -23.49 19.85
C SER A 231 12.55 -23.27 19.83
N ARG A 232 13.17 -23.32 18.66
CA ARG A 232 14.61 -23.08 18.44
C ARG A 232 14.90 -21.59 18.49
N ARG A 233 15.20 -21.11 19.70
CA ARG A 233 15.54 -19.69 19.94
C ARG A 233 16.72 -19.21 19.10
N ASP A 234 17.74 -20.04 18.94
CA ASP A 234 18.91 -19.77 18.13
C ASP A 234 18.55 -19.52 16.65
N LEU A 235 17.63 -20.30 16.11
CA LEU A 235 17.15 -20.14 14.73
C LEU A 235 16.20 -18.92 14.60
N ARG A 236 15.36 -18.65 15.60
CA ARG A 236 14.56 -17.41 15.62
C ARG A 236 15.46 -16.18 15.64
N GLN A 237 16.50 -16.17 16.48
CA GLN A 237 17.47 -15.08 16.51
C GLN A 237 18.15 -14.91 15.15
N LYS A 238 18.64 -15.99 14.56
CA LYS A 238 19.29 -15.96 13.25
C LYS A 238 18.35 -15.37 12.18
N LEU A 239 17.13 -15.86 12.11
CA LEU A 239 16.16 -15.43 11.12
C LEU A 239 15.75 -13.97 11.34
N TYR A 240 15.50 -13.58 12.59
CA TYR A 240 15.19 -12.20 12.97
C TYR A 240 16.31 -11.23 12.58
N MET A 241 17.56 -11.58 12.92
CA MET A 241 18.72 -10.74 12.59
C MET A 241 18.90 -10.62 11.09
N THR A 242 18.79 -11.74 10.36
CA THR A 242 18.88 -11.71 8.90
C THR A 242 17.80 -10.79 8.27
N TYR A 243 16.55 -10.90 8.74
CA TYR A 243 15.46 -10.06 8.25
C TYR A 243 15.69 -8.57 8.54
N ASN A 244 16.13 -8.24 9.75
CA ASN A 244 16.25 -6.85 10.21
C ASN A 244 17.62 -6.21 9.91
N THR A 245 18.53 -6.93 9.27
CA THR A 245 19.81 -6.41 8.76
C THR A 245 19.92 -6.42 7.24
N GLN A 246 18.81 -6.70 6.53
CA GLN A 246 18.78 -6.64 5.07
C GLN A 246 19.30 -5.29 4.58
N CYS A 247 20.01 -5.30 3.48
CA CYS A 247 20.58 -4.10 2.84
C CYS A 247 21.49 -3.24 3.71
N THR A 248 22.12 -3.85 4.74
CA THR A 248 23.13 -3.18 5.57
C THR A 248 24.55 -3.74 5.38
N HIS A 249 24.70 -4.75 4.52
CA HIS A 249 25.97 -5.46 4.33
C HIS A 249 26.89 -4.68 3.37
N ASP A 250 28.20 -4.92 3.46
CA ASP A 250 29.18 -4.30 2.57
C ASP A 250 29.21 -5.02 1.21
N ASP A 251 28.12 -4.85 0.45
CA ASP A 251 27.93 -5.40 -0.90
C ASP A 251 27.11 -4.43 -1.78
N GLU A 252 26.83 -4.83 -3.00
CA GLU A 252 26.09 -4.04 -3.99
C GLU A 252 24.62 -3.81 -3.64
N LEU A 253 24.08 -4.55 -2.67
CA LEU A 253 22.69 -4.43 -2.20
C LEU A 253 22.52 -3.51 -0.99
N ASN A 254 23.60 -2.86 -0.55
CA ASN A 254 23.59 -1.96 0.58
C ASN A 254 22.80 -0.67 0.30
N ASN A 255 21.82 -0.37 1.13
CA ASN A 255 20.97 0.83 1.00
C ASN A 255 21.32 1.95 2.01
N LEU A 256 22.34 1.79 2.86
CA LEU A 256 22.67 2.83 3.87
C LEU A 256 23.02 4.17 3.23
N GLU A 257 23.86 4.17 2.21
CA GLU A 257 24.21 5.41 1.50
C GLU A 257 23.05 5.92 0.66
N ILE A 258 22.24 5.03 0.08
CA ILE A 258 21.05 5.42 -0.69
C ILE A 258 20.04 6.16 0.21
N VAL A 259 19.84 5.72 1.46
CA VAL A 259 18.99 6.44 2.43
C VAL A 259 19.47 7.87 2.65
N LYS A 260 20.78 8.07 2.89
CA LYS A 260 21.36 9.42 3.06
C LYS A 260 21.10 10.30 1.83
N GLN A 261 21.37 9.75 0.65
CA GLN A 261 21.16 10.49 -0.60
C GLN A 261 19.68 10.85 -0.79
N LEU A 262 18.77 9.91 -0.57
CA LEU A 262 17.32 10.15 -0.72
C LEU A 262 16.82 11.25 0.22
N VAL A 263 17.13 11.17 1.51
CA VAL A 263 16.64 12.15 2.49
C VAL A 263 17.25 13.54 2.26
N ASN A 264 18.51 13.60 1.85
CA ASN A 264 19.18 14.88 1.54
C ASN A 264 18.67 15.50 0.25
N LEU A 265 18.47 14.72 -0.81
CA LEU A 265 17.92 15.21 -2.08
C LEU A 265 16.48 15.70 -1.91
N ARG A 266 15.66 15.01 -1.14
CA ARG A 266 14.29 15.46 -0.84
C ARG A 266 14.27 16.76 -0.05
N MET A 267 15.16 16.89 0.94
CA MET A 267 15.34 18.15 1.67
C MET A 267 15.75 19.29 0.71
N GLN A 268 16.74 19.07 -0.14
CA GLN A 268 17.20 20.04 -1.13
C GLN A 268 16.09 20.44 -2.10
N LEU A 269 15.31 19.46 -2.58
CA LEU A 269 14.15 19.71 -3.45
C LEU A 269 13.15 20.65 -2.77
N ALA A 270 12.76 20.35 -1.53
CA ALA A 270 11.82 21.16 -0.79
C ALA A 270 12.34 22.58 -0.55
N GLN A 271 13.61 22.72 -0.17
CA GLN A 271 14.23 24.03 0.05
C GLN A 271 14.35 24.83 -1.24
N LEU A 272 14.66 24.19 -2.36
CA LEU A 272 14.66 24.81 -3.69
C LEU A 272 13.27 25.37 -4.04
N LEU A 273 12.19 24.69 -3.63
CA LEU A 273 10.82 25.12 -3.84
C LEU A 273 10.31 26.12 -2.78
N GLY A 274 11.15 26.55 -1.84
CA GLY A 274 10.83 27.56 -0.84
C GLY A 274 10.27 27.03 0.48
N TYR A 275 10.33 25.71 0.72
CA TYR A 275 9.94 25.09 1.98
C TYR A 275 11.17 24.85 2.87
N LYS A 276 11.00 24.91 4.18
CA LYS A 276 12.10 24.61 5.12
C LYS A 276 12.48 23.14 5.13
N THR A 277 11.47 22.28 5.10
CA THR A 277 11.64 20.82 5.19
C THR A 277 10.84 20.11 4.10
N TYR A 278 11.20 18.86 3.83
CA TYR A 278 10.42 18.04 2.90
C TYR A 278 9.02 17.74 3.43
N ALA A 279 8.87 17.58 4.76
CA ALA A 279 7.56 17.41 5.39
C ALA A 279 6.65 18.63 5.14
N ASP A 280 7.16 19.86 5.26
CA ASP A 280 6.38 21.06 4.95
C ASP A 280 5.88 21.08 3.50
N TYR A 281 6.72 20.64 2.58
CA TYR A 281 6.37 20.50 1.17
C TYR A 281 5.26 19.47 0.96
N VAL A 282 5.41 18.28 1.53
CA VAL A 282 4.42 17.18 1.37
C VAL A 282 3.10 17.51 2.03
N LEU A 283 3.13 17.94 3.30
CA LEU A 283 1.95 18.10 4.14
C LEU A 283 1.02 19.24 3.70
N ARG A 284 1.53 20.17 2.90
CA ARG A 284 0.72 21.25 2.31
C ARG A 284 -0.50 20.72 1.54
N LYS A 285 -0.43 19.50 1.02
CA LYS A 285 -1.49 18.83 0.27
C LYS A 285 -1.96 17.56 1.00
N ARG A 286 -2.21 17.68 2.30
CA ARG A 286 -2.74 16.65 3.18
C ARG A 286 -3.82 17.22 4.08
N MET A 287 -4.64 16.35 4.66
CA MET A 287 -5.62 16.76 5.69
C MET A 287 -4.94 17.32 6.94
N ALA A 288 -3.77 16.77 7.30
CA ALA A 288 -2.98 17.24 8.43
C ALA A 288 -2.38 18.65 8.25
N GLU A 289 -2.17 19.09 7.00
CA GLU A 289 -1.71 20.42 6.60
C GLU A 289 -0.26 20.78 7.00
N ASN A 290 0.22 20.34 8.16
CA ASN A 290 1.53 20.68 8.71
C ASN A 290 2.07 19.62 9.67
N SER A 291 3.37 19.71 9.99
CA SER A 291 4.07 18.78 10.88
C SER A 291 3.54 18.83 12.32
N GLU A 292 3.09 19.98 12.80
CA GLU A 292 2.57 20.13 14.15
C GLU A 292 1.32 19.26 14.37
N HIS A 293 0.40 19.24 13.42
CA HIS A 293 -0.81 18.38 13.48
C HIS A 293 -0.44 16.89 13.42
N VAL A 294 0.56 16.51 12.64
CA VAL A 294 1.07 15.13 12.61
C VAL A 294 1.65 14.72 13.95
N TYR A 295 2.54 15.52 14.52
CA TYR A 295 3.12 15.23 15.84
C TYR A 295 2.08 15.27 16.96
N HIS A 296 1.08 16.13 16.84
CA HIS A 296 -0.03 16.15 17.80
C HIS A 296 -0.74 14.80 17.87
N LEU A 297 -1.11 14.24 16.70
CA LEU A 297 -1.71 12.90 16.64
C LEU A 297 -0.77 11.81 17.20
N LEU A 298 0.48 11.79 16.76
CA LEU A 298 1.44 10.78 17.21
C LEU A 298 1.67 10.85 18.72
N ASN A 299 1.76 12.05 19.29
CA ASN A 299 1.93 12.25 20.72
C ASN A 299 0.67 11.87 21.52
N GLN A 300 -0.52 12.18 21.01
CA GLN A 300 -1.78 11.73 21.65
C GLN A 300 -1.85 10.20 21.73
N LEU A 301 -1.45 9.51 20.65
CA LEU A 301 -1.42 8.06 20.62
C LEU A 301 -0.34 7.49 21.56
N LEU A 302 0.85 8.08 21.60
CA LEU A 302 1.88 7.69 22.55
C LEU A 302 1.38 7.81 24.01
N GLU A 303 0.83 8.95 24.37
CA GLU A 303 0.33 9.18 25.73
C GLU A 303 -0.77 8.18 26.12
N ALA A 304 -1.73 7.94 25.20
CA ALA A 304 -2.86 7.07 25.48
C ALA A 304 -2.47 5.57 25.54
N TYR A 305 -1.59 5.11 24.67
CA TYR A 305 -1.32 3.67 24.50
C TYR A 305 -0.09 3.17 25.26
N THR A 306 0.89 4.01 25.60
CA THR A 306 2.14 3.60 26.24
C THR A 306 1.92 2.81 27.54
N PRO A 307 1.07 3.21 28.49
CA PRO A 307 0.87 2.43 29.71
C PRO A 307 0.38 1.00 29.43
N THR A 308 -0.57 0.86 28.53
CA THR A 308 -1.11 -0.46 28.14
C THR A 308 -0.08 -1.29 27.39
N ALA A 309 0.71 -0.69 26.52
CA ALA A 309 1.77 -1.41 25.79
C ALA A 309 2.84 -1.98 26.73
N HIS A 310 3.26 -1.22 27.73
CA HIS A 310 4.18 -1.72 28.75
C HIS A 310 3.59 -2.87 29.57
N LYS A 311 2.30 -2.79 29.90
CA LYS A 311 1.60 -3.89 30.58
C LYS A 311 1.56 -5.13 29.71
N GLU A 312 1.20 -5.01 28.44
CA GLU A 312 1.16 -6.12 27.46
C GLU A 312 2.52 -6.83 27.38
N VAL A 313 3.61 -6.08 27.22
CA VAL A 313 4.97 -6.65 27.16
C VAL A 313 5.37 -7.28 28.48
N SER A 314 5.03 -6.68 29.62
CA SER A 314 5.31 -7.24 30.94
C SER A 314 4.58 -8.58 31.18
N GLU A 315 3.35 -8.73 30.68
CA GLU A 315 2.63 -10.01 30.77
C GLU A 315 3.28 -11.10 29.92
N ILE A 316 3.80 -10.75 28.73
CA ILE A 316 4.55 -11.67 27.86
C ILE A 316 5.87 -12.08 28.51
N GLU A 317 6.59 -11.12 29.10
CA GLU A 317 7.84 -11.38 29.83
C GLU A 317 7.60 -12.27 31.06
N ALA A 318 6.52 -12.05 31.80
CA ALA A 318 6.14 -12.89 32.93
C ALA A 318 5.87 -14.34 32.50
N LEU A 319 5.22 -14.56 31.35
CA LEU A 319 5.07 -15.91 30.80
C LEU A 319 6.42 -16.51 30.42
N ALA A 320 7.30 -15.77 29.77
CA ALA A 320 8.63 -16.23 29.43
C ALA A 320 9.43 -16.65 30.68
N HIS A 321 9.38 -15.86 31.75
CA HIS A 321 10.01 -16.20 33.02
C HIS A 321 9.43 -17.46 33.68
N ARG A 322 8.12 -17.69 33.57
CA ARG A 322 7.51 -18.95 34.07
C ARG A 322 8.00 -20.18 33.33
N LEU A 323 8.27 -20.05 32.03
CA LEU A 323 8.67 -21.16 31.16
C LEU A 323 10.18 -21.40 31.15
N GLU A 324 10.98 -20.34 31.20
CA GLU A 324 12.42 -20.40 30.96
C GLU A 324 13.26 -20.09 32.23
N GLY A 325 12.66 -19.51 33.26
CA GLY A 325 13.33 -19.05 34.47
C GLY A 325 13.49 -17.54 34.55
N ASN A 326 13.69 -17.02 35.76
CA ASN A 326 13.70 -15.57 36.03
C ASN A 326 14.90 -14.82 35.41
N ASP A 327 15.94 -15.53 35.03
CA ASP A 327 17.13 -14.93 34.37
C ASP A 327 16.94 -14.77 32.85
N PHE A 328 15.82 -15.25 32.31
CA PHE A 328 15.56 -15.13 30.89
C PHE A 328 15.31 -13.67 30.53
N GLN A 329 16.01 -13.16 29.52
CA GLN A 329 15.80 -11.84 28.96
C GLN A 329 14.98 -11.93 27.66
N LEU A 330 13.81 -11.29 27.65
CA LEU A 330 12.95 -11.19 26.47
C LEU A 330 13.61 -10.29 25.43
N MET A 331 13.91 -10.85 24.26
CA MET A 331 14.51 -10.13 23.15
C MET A 331 13.49 -9.98 22.00
N PRO A 332 13.73 -9.07 21.03
CA PRO A 332 12.80 -8.89 19.92
C PRO A 332 12.46 -10.17 19.12
N TRP A 333 13.38 -11.10 18.98
CA TRP A 333 13.15 -12.41 18.35
C TRP A 333 12.33 -13.40 19.20
N ASP A 334 12.04 -13.05 20.44
CA ASP A 334 11.23 -13.87 21.36
C ASP A 334 9.77 -13.38 21.42
N PHE A 335 9.51 -12.13 21.09
CA PHE A 335 8.23 -11.47 21.33
C PHE A 335 7.07 -12.24 20.69
N SER A 336 7.14 -12.52 19.40
CA SER A 336 6.06 -13.22 18.68
C SER A 336 5.81 -14.62 19.22
N TYR A 337 6.87 -15.33 19.60
CA TYR A 337 6.79 -16.69 20.14
C TYR A 337 6.03 -16.74 21.49
N TYR A 338 6.44 -15.90 22.45
CA TYR A 338 5.76 -15.86 23.75
C TYR A 338 4.42 -15.15 23.71
N ALA A 339 4.24 -14.19 22.84
CA ALA A 339 2.93 -13.55 22.60
C ALA A 339 1.90 -14.54 22.10
N GLU A 340 2.24 -15.42 21.15
CA GLU A 340 1.34 -16.47 20.66
C GLU A 340 0.96 -17.46 21.76
N LYS A 341 1.92 -17.88 22.60
CA LYS A 341 1.67 -18.73 23.77
C LYS A 341 0.74 -18.06 24.78
N LEU A 342 0.96 -16.76 25.07
CA LEU A 342 0.11 -16.02 26.00
C LEU A 342 -1.30 -15.83 25.45
N LYS A 343 -1.45 -15.57 24.17
CA LYS A 343 -2.76 -15.48 23.51
C LYS A 343 -3.52 -16.80 23.63
N ASN A 344 -2.84 -17.91 23.39
CA ASN A 344 -3.45 -19.22 23.57
C ASN A 344 -3.83 -19.50 25.03
N GLU A 345 -2.98 -19.13 25.98
CA GLU A 345 -3.28 -19.28 27.42
C GLU A 345 -4.51 -18.46 27.84
N LYS A 346 -4.60 -17.19 27.38
CA LYS A 346 -5.69 -16.27 27.76
C LYS A 346 -7.02 -16.57 27.08
N PHE A 347 -6.99 -16.93 25.80
CA PHE A 347 -8.19 -16.98 24.94
C PHE A 347 -8.45 -18.38 24.39
N SER A 348 -7.63 -19.36 24.70
CA SER A 348 -7.67 -20.69 24.08
C SER A 348 -7.69 -20.62 22.54
N LEU A 349 -6.96 -19.67 21.99
CA LEU A 349 -6.90 -19.33 20.57
C LEU A 349 -5.47 -19.46 20.07
N ASP A 350 -5.24 -20.51 19.28
CA ASP A 350 -4.07 -20.66 18.42
C ASP A 350 -4.51 -20.32 16.99
N GLU A 351 -3.74 -19.50 16.27
CA GLU A 351 -4.06 -19.14 14.88
C GLU A 351 -4.19 -20.34 13.96
N GLU A 352 -3.45 -21.43 14.23
CA GLU A 352 -3.57 -22.68 13.45
C GLU A 352 -4.94 -23.34 13.54
N LEU A 353 -5.70 -23.11 14.63
CA LEU A 353 -7.09 -23.56 14.74
C LEU A 353 -8.04 -22.87 13.76
N LEU A 354 -7.69 -21.69 13.29
CA LEU A 354 -8.51 -20.89 12.38
C LEU A 354 -8.28 -21.23 10.91
N ARG A 355 -7.07 -21.65 10.55
CA ARG A 355 -6.69 -21.92 9.14
C ARG A 355 -7.67 -22.86 8.42
N PRO A 356 -8.16 -23.96 9.00
CA PRO A 356 -9.09 -24.85 8.32
C PRO A 356 -10.41 -24.19 7.88
N TYR A 357 -10.77 -23.06 8.51
CA TYR A 357 -11.99 -22.31 8.20
C TYR A 357 -11.74 -21.13 7.24
N PHE A 358 -10.48 -20.85 6.90
CA PHE A 358 -10.07 -19.75 6.05
C PHE A 358 -9.37 -20.24 4.76
N GLU A 359 -9.99 -21.23 4.11
CA GLU A 359 -9.55 -21.61 2.76
C GLU A 359 -9.77 -20.43 1.81
N LEU A 360 -8.75 -20.13 0.97
CA LEU A 360 -8.70 -18.92 0.16
C LEU A 360 -9.96 -18.68 -0.68
N ASN A 361 -10.49 -19.70 -1.34
CA ASN A 361 -11.69 -19.54 -2.18
C ASN A 361 -12.94 -19.26 -1.34
N GLN A 362 -13.03 -19.83 -0.13
CA GLN A 362 -14.12 -19.51 0.80
C GLN A 362 -14.00 -18.06 1.31
N VAL A 363 -12.80 -17.64 1.68
CA VAL A 363 -12.54 -16.24 2.10
C VAL A 363 -12.88 -15.27 0.97
N LYS A 364 -12.46 -15.57 -0.25
CA LYS A 364 -12.79 -14.77 -1.43
C LYS A 364 -14.31 -14.66 -1.65
N LYS A 365 -15.03 -15.75 -1.54
CA LYS A 365 -16.50 -15.72 -1.60
C LYS A 365 -17.11 -14.88 -0.49
N GLY A 366 -16.53 -14.94 0.72
CA GLY A 366 -16.98 -14.11 1.85
C GLY A 366 -16.76 -12.62 1.61
N VAL A 367 -15.57 -12.24 1.15
CA VAL A 367 -15.23 -10.85 0.85
C VAL A 367 -16.06 -10.29 -0.31
N PHE A 368 -16.18 -11.02 -1.40
CA PHE A 368 -17.04 -10.64 -2.52
C PHE A 368 -18.52 -10.59 -2.11
N GLY A 369 -18.97 -11.55 -1.31
CA GLY A 369 -20.32 -11.61 -0.77
C GLY A 369 -20.65 -10.42 0.14
N LEU A 370 -19.68 -9.93 0.90
CA LEU A 370 -19.82 -8.72 1.71
C LEU A 370 -20.12 -7.51 0.82
N ALA A 371 -19.36 -7.32 -0.25
CA ALA A 371 -19.59 -6.24 -1.21
C ALA A 371 -20.95 -6.39 -1.92
N THR A 372 -21.35 -7.60 -2.26
CA THR A 372 -22.70 -7.87 -2.81
C THR A 372 -23.77 -7.47 -1.83
N ARG A 373 -23.62 -7.83 -0.56
CA ARG A 373 -24.62 -7.52 0.48
C ARG A 373 -24.72 -6.04 0.78
N LEU A 374 -23.58 -5.32 0.80
CA LEU A 374 -23.55 -3.90 1.08
C LEU A 374 -23.97 -3.04 -0.10
N TYR A 375 -23.54 -3.39 -1.31
CA TYR A 375 -23.62 -2.51 -2.49
C TYR A 375 -24.40 -3.12 -3.66
N GLY A 376 -24.76 -4.40 -3.59
CA GLY A 376 -25.46 -5.10 -4.67
C GLY A 376 -24.58 -5.49 -5.86
N ILE A 377 -23.28 -5.27 -5.81
CA ILE A 377 -22.35 -5.64 -6.89
C ILE A 377 -22.11 -7.14 -6.94
N THR A 378 -21.82 -7.67 -8.14
CA THR A 378 -21.53 -9.09 -8.36
C THR A 378 -20.23 -9.28 -9.12
N PHE A 379 -19.62 -10.45 -8.95
CA PHE A 379 -18.31 -10.79 -9.50
C PHE A 379 -18.43 -12.06 -10.34
N LYS A 380 -17.93 -12.01 -11.56
CA LYS A 380 -17.90 -13.15 -12.48
C LYS A 380 -16.48 -13.39 -12.95
N GLU A 381 -15.90 -14.52 -12.56
CA GLU A 381 -14.60 -14.92 -13.08
C GLU A 381 -14.67 -15.14 -14.59
N ASN A 382 -13.70 -14.60 -15.31
CA ASN A 382 -13.64 -14.70 -16.76
C ASN A 382 -12.22 -15.05 -17.22
N HIS A 383 -12.07 -16.29 -17.69
CA HIS A 383 -10.77 -16.83 -18.15
C HIS A 383 -10.37 -16.34 -19.55
N ASP A 384 -11.25 -15.66 -20.27
CA ASP A 384 -10.92 -15.05 -21.58
C ASP A 384 -10.21 -13.70 -21.43
N ILE A 385 -10.13 -13.16 -20.21
CA ILE A 385 -9.39 -11.94 -19.92
C ILE A 385 -7.92 -12.30 -19.67
N PRO A 386 -6.97 -11.74 -20.46
CA PRO A 386 -5.56 -12.02 -20.26
C PRO A 386 -5.04 -11.62 -18.88
N VAL A 387 -4.15 -12.41 -18.30
CA VAL A 387 -3.50 -12.16 -17.00
C VAL A 387 -1.98 -12.24 -17.16
N TYR A 388 -1.26 -11.56 -16.27
CA TYR A 388 0.21 -11.47 -16.34
C TYR A 388 0.95 -12.65 -15.70
N HIS A 389 0.25 -13.47 -14.91
CA HIS A 389 0.79 -14.67 -14.26
C HIS A 389 -0.31 -15.72 -14.09
N PRO A 390 -0.01 -17.03 -14.15
CA PRO A 390 -1.00 -18.10 -14.01
C PRO A 390 -1.79 -18.09 -12.69
N ASP A 391 -1.20 -17.55 -11.60
CA ASP A 391 -1.87 -17.44 -10.30
C ASP A 391 -2.88 -16.29 -10.24
N VAL A 392 -2.86 -15.37 -11.22
CA VAL A 392 -3.78 -14.22 -11.27
C VAL A 392 -5.13 -14.63 -11.81
N GLN A 393 -6.19 -14.20 -11.15
CA GLN A 393 -7.57 -14.40 -11.60
C GLN A 393 -8.18 -13.05 -11.98
N ALA A 394 -8.96 -13.03 -13.06
CA ALA A 394 -9.66 -11.85 -13.54
C ALA A 394 -11.17 -12.00 -13.36
N TYR A 395 -11.81 -10.95 -12.86
CA TYR A 395 -13.26 -10.88 -12.63
C TYR A 395 -13.87 -9.68 -13.35
N GLU A 396 -14.98 -9.93 -14.05
CA GLU A 396 -15.90 -8.86 -14.42
C GLU A 396 -16.76 -8.52 -13.20
N VAL A 397 -16.83 -7.23 -12.88
CA VAL A 397 -17.64 -6.73 -11.77
C VAL A 397 -18.83 -5.96 -12.34
N PHE A 398 -20.04 -6.30 -11.87
CA PHE A 398 -21.30 -5.69 -12.32
C PHE A 398 -21.97 -4.96 -11.16
N ASP A 399 -22.55 -3.81 -11.45
CA ASP A 399 -23.32 -3.05 -10.48
C ASP A 399 -24.70 -3.71 -10.22
N LYS A 400 -25.41 -3.21 -9.22
CA LYS A 400 -26.73 -3.71 -8.79
C LYS A 400 -27.80 -3.74 -9.89
N ASP A 401 -27.65 -2.87 -10.90
CA ASP A 401 -28.53 -2.83 -12.08
C ASP A 401 -28.09 -3.78 -13.21
N GLY A 402 -27.01 -4.53 -13.00
CA GLY A 402 -26.43 -5.45 -13.98
C GLY A 402 -25.48 -4.79 -14.99
N SER A 403 -25.25 -3.48 -14.91
CA SER A 403 -24.28 -2.79 -15.76
C SER A 403 -22.85 -3.15 -15.38
N TYR A 404 -21.96 -3.18 -16.39
CA TYR A 404 -20.54 -3.41 -16.18
C TYR A 404 -19.93 -2.26 -15.37
N LEU A 405 -19.23 -2.61 -14.29
CA LEU A 405 -18.62 -1.65 -13.35
C LEU A 405 -17.11 -1.57 -13.47
N ALA A 406 -16.42 -2.71 -13.49
CA ALA A 406 -14.96 -2.76 -13.46
C ALA A 406 -14.42 -4.14 -13.84
N LEU A 407 -13.10 -4.21 -14.13
CA LEU A 407 -12.32 -5.45 -14.01
C LEU A 407 -11.59 -5.45 -12.66
N LEU A 408 -11.56 -6.63 -12.02
CA LEU A 408 -10.78 -6.88 -10.82
C LEU A 408 -9.83 -8.06 -11.07
N TYR A 409 -8.53 -7.81 -10.88
CA TYR A 409 -7.53 -8.86 -10.83
C TYR A 409 -7.16 -9.17 -9.38
N THR A 410 -7.00 -10.46 -9.07
CA THR A 410 -6.52 -10.91 -7.76
C THR A 410 -5.24 -11.72 -7.92
N ASP A 411 -4.25 -11.39 -7.09
CA ASP A 411 -2.91 -11.98 -7.13
C ASP A 411 -2.44 -12.25 -5.69
N PHE A 412 -2.60 -13.50 -5.23
CA PHE A 412 -2.57 -13.82 -3.80
C PHE A 412 -1.23 -14.28 -3.26
N HIS A 413 -0.36 -14.89 -4.08
CA HIS A 413 0.76 -15.67 -3.55
C HIS A 413 2.12 -15.03 -3.82
N PRO A 414 3.11 -15.21 -2.92
CA PRO A 414 4.46 -14.71 -3.12
C PRO A 414 5.18 -15.45 -4.25
N ARG A 415 6.11 -14.76 -4.89
CA ARG A 415 7.06 -15.30 -5.89
C ARG A 415 8.27 -14.39 -6.01
N ALA A 416 9.34 -14.86 -6.64
CA ALA A 416 10.62 -14.16 -6.71
C ALA A 416 10.53 -12.76 -7.37
N GLY A 417 9.69 -12.61 -8.38
CA GLY A 417 9.49 -11.33 -9.08
C GLY A 417 8.50 -10.38 -8.42
N LYS A 418 7.98 -10.70 -7.25
CA LYS A 418 6.92 -9.96 -6.58
C LYS A 418 7.43 -9.29 -5.31
N ARG A 419 7.20 -7.99 -5.18
CA ARG A 419 7.51 -7.23 -3.97
C ARG A 419 6.75 -7.77 -2.75
N SER A 420 7.36 -7.70 -1.58
CA SER A 420 6.71 -8.04 -0.31
C SER A 420 5.59 -7.06 0.05
N GLY A 421 4.71 -7.49 0.96
CA GLY A 421 3.56 -6.72 1.42
C GLY A 421 2.30 -6.99 0.61
N ALA A 422 1.36 -6.09 0.68
CA ALA A 422 0.11 -6.11 -0.08
C ALA A 422 -0.21 -4.70 -0.58
N TRP A 423 -0.90 -4.61 -1.71
CA TRP A 423 -1.28 -3.32 -2.29
C TRP A 423 -2.41 -3.47 -3.30
N MET A 424 -3.11 -2.37 -3.54
CA MET A 424 -4.02 -2.20 -4.68
C MET A 424 -3.35 -1.31 -5.71
N THR A 425 -3.59 -1.60 -6.98
CA THR A 425 -3.19 -0.75 -8.08
C THR A 425 -4.25 -0.73 -9.18
N SER A 426 -4.15 0.24 -10.09
CA SER A 426 -5.00 0.32 -11.28
C SER A 426 -4.16 0.12 -12.54
N TYR A 427 -4.62 -0.74 -13.44
CA TYR A 427 -4.10 -0.85 -14.81
C TYR A 427 -4.79 0.14 -15.75
N LYS A 428 -5.94 0.64 -15.35
CA LYS A 428 -6.70 1.69 -16.02
C LYS A 428 -7.58 2.39 -14.99
N GLU A 429 -7.54 3.72 -15.00
CA GLU A 429 -8.42 4.54 -14.17
C GLU A 429 -9.80 4.74 -14.83
N GLN A 430 -10.76 5.23 -14.06
CA GLN A 430 -12.08 5.62 -14.57
C GLN A 430 -12.09 7.09 -14.96
N TRP A 431 -12.72 7.43 -16.07
CA TRP A 431 -13.06 8.81 -16.44
C TRP A 431 -14.23 8.83 -17.43
N ILE A 432 -14.75 10.02 -17.70
CA ILE A 432 -15.74 10.23 -18.77
C ILE A 432 -15.02 10.72 -20.03
N GLU A 433 -15.10 9.96 -21.11
CA GLU A 433 -14.53 10.31 -22.40
C GLU A 433 -15.27 11.50 -23.06
N GLU A 434 -14.64 12.13 -24.05
CA GLU A 434 -15.24 13.27 -24.78
C GLU A 434 -16.59 12.95 -25.43
N ASN A 435 -16.78 11.70 -25.86
CA ASN A 435 -18.02 11.21 -26.41
C ASN A 435 -19.10 10.89 -25.36
N GLY A 436 -18.82 11.10 -24.07
CA GLY A 436 -19.69 10.81 -22.94
C GLY A 436 -19.64 9.37 -22.44
N THR A 437 -18.79 8.51 -23.01
CA THR A 437 -18.60 7.13 -22.52
C THR A 437 -17.92 7.13 -21.16
N ASN A 438 -18.47 6.38 -20.21
CA ASN A 438 -17.82 6.15 -18.93
C ASN A 438 -16.80 5.02 -19.06
N SER A 439 -15.54 5.39 -19.17
CA SER A 439 -14.42 4.43 -19.24
C SER A 439 -14.21 3.81 -17.85
N ARG A 440 -14.57 2.52 -17.73
CA ARG A 440 -14.55 1.85 -16.42
C ARG A 440 -13.17 1.33 -16.04
N PRO A 441 -12.85 1.31 -14.74
CA PRO A 441 -11.50 1.02 -14.24
C PRO A 441 -11.16 -0.47 -14.30
N HIS A 442 -9.86 -0.76 -14.36
CA HIS A 442 -9.27 -2.07 -14.16
C HIS A 442 -8.36 -2.01 -12.94
N VAL A 443 -8.73 -2.69 -11.86
CA VAL A 443 -8.01 -2.67 -10.60
C VAL A 443 -7.43 -4.04 -10.27
N SER A 444 -6.35 -4.06 -9.51
CA SER A 444 -5.71 -5.27 -9.04
C SER A 444 -5.45 -5.19 -7.54
N VAL A 445 -5.69 -6.29 -6.83
CA VAL A 445 -5.22 -6.49 -5.46
C VAL A 445 -4.13 -7.53 -5.47
N THR A 446 -2.97 -7.18 -4.93
CA THR A 446 -1.76 -7.99 -4.98
C THR A 446 -1.28 -8.25 -3.56
N MET A 447 -1.09 -9.52 -3.21
CA MET A 447 -0.80 -9.96 -1.85
C MET A 447 0.31 -11.03 -1.84
N ASN A 448 0.74 -11.41 -0.65
CA ASN A 448 1.75 -12.44 -0.43
C ASN A 448 1.24 -13.44 0.63
N PHE A 449 0.13 -14.11 0.33
CA PHE A 449 -0.53 -15.04 1.24
C PHE A 449 0.04 -16.45 1.16
N THR A 450 -0.20 -17.24 2.21
CA THR A 450 0.12 -18.65 2.28
C THR A 450 -0.29 -19.37 0.99
N LYS A 451 0.66 -20.09 0.39
CA LYS A 451 0.45 -20.90 -0.82
C LYS A 451 -0.30 -22.19 -0.51
N PRO A 452 -0.99 -22.78 -1.50
CA PRO A 452 -1.39 -24.18 -1.41
C PRO A 452 -0.15 -25.09 -1.41
N THR A 453 -0.30 -26.28 -0.84
CA THR A 453 0.66 -27.37 -0.96
C THR A 453 0.12 -28.44 -1.89
N GLU A 454 0.92 -29.48 -2.19
CA GLU A 454 0.45 -30.61 -3.02
C GLU A 454 -0.80 -31.30 -2.41
N ASP A 455 -0.89 -31.33 -1.08
CA ASP A 455 -1.92 -32.06 -0.34
C ASP A 455 -3.03 -31.18 0.21
N LYS A 456 -2.84 -29.85 0.28
CA LYS A 456 -3.78 -28.91 0.92
C LYS A 456 -3.98 -27.64 0.08
N PRO A 457 -5.21 -27.11 0.03
CA PRO A 457 -5.46 -25.80 -0.55
C PRO A 457 -4.79 -24.70 0.27
N ALA A 458 -4.79 -23.46 -0.23
CA ALA A 458 -4.31 -22.32 0.51
C ALA A 458 -5.21 -22.06 1.73
N LEU A 459 -4.68 -22.28 2.92
CA LEU A 459 -5.35 -22.05 4.20
C LEU A 459 -4.75 -20.78 4.83
N LEU A 460 -5.54 -19.72 4.92
CA LEU A 460 -5.07 -18.41 5.34
C LEU A 460 -5.00 -18.27 6.86
N THR A 461 -4.11 -17.40 7.33
CA THR A 461 -4.17 -16.89 8.71
C THR A 461 -5.28 -15.84 8.83
N PHE A 462 -5.70 -15.55 10.06
CA PHE A 462 -6.63 -14.45 10.33
C PHE A 462 -6.07 -13.08 9.86
N SER A 463 -4.77 -12.86 10.04
CA SER A 463 -4.10 -11.66 9.56
C SER A 463 -4.17 -11.52 8.03
N GLU A 464 -4.03 -12.61 7.29
CA GLU A 464 -4.18 -12.61 5.83
C GLU A 464 -5.61 -12.30 5.40
N VAL A 465 -6.62 -12.79 6.12
CA VAL A 465 -8.04 -12.44 5.89
C VAL A 465 -8.24 -10.93 6.09
N ASN A 466 -7.69 -10.39 7.15
CA ASN A 466 -7.76 -8.95 7.43
C ASN A 466 -7.07 -8.11 6.35
N THR A 467 -5.90 -8.53 5.89
CA THR A 467 -5.18 -7.88 4.78
C THR A 467 -6.01 -7.92 3.50
N PHE A 468 -6.68 -9.03 3.20
CA PHE A 468 -7.55 -9.10 2.03
C PHE A 468 -8.71 -8.09 2.11
N LEU A 469 -9.35 -7.98 3.26
CA LEU A 469 -10.39 -6.96 3.49
C LEU A 469 -9.84 -5.55 3.26
N HIS A 470 -8.65 -5.27 3.77
CA HIS A 470 -7.95 -3.99 3.58
C HIS A 470 -7.76 -3.66 2.09
N GLU A 471 -7.08 -4.52 1.36
CA GLU A 471 -6.83 -4.29 -0.08
C GLU A 471 -8.13 -4.25 -0.90
N PHE A 472 -9.11 -5.03 -0.49
CA PHE A 472 -10.42 -5.00 -1.13
C PHE A 472 -11.16 -3.67 -0.90
N GLY A 473 -10.96 -3.02 0.24
CA GLY A 473 -11.45 -1.66 0.49
C GLY A 473 -10.87 -0.64 -0.50
N HIS A 474 -9.58 -0.72 -0.78
CA HIS A 474 -8.95 0.06 -1.85
C HIS A 474 -9.52 -0.28 -3.22
N ALA A 475 -9.74 -1.57 -3.49
CA ALA A 475 -10.34 -2.00 -4.76
C ALA A 475 -11.75 -1.42 -4.94
N LEU A 476 -12.58 -1.41 -3.90
CA LEU A 476 -13.90 -0.77 -3.95
C LEU A 476 -13.79 0.74 -4.24
N HIS A 477 -12.82 1.42 -3.65
CA HIS A 477 -12.57 2.84 -3.90
C HIS A 477 -12.21 3.09 -5.37
N GLY A 478 -11.41 2.23 -5.99
CA GLY A 478 -11.11 2.27 -7.42
C GLY A 478 -12.30 1.93 -8.30
N MET A 479 -12.98 0.81 -8.01
CA MET A 479 -14.07 0.28 -8.84
C MET A 479 -15.32 1.16 -8.83
N PHE A 480 -15.64 1.79 -7.70
CA PHE A 480 -16.82 2.66 -7.59
C PHE A 480 -16.59 4.07 -8.13
N SER A 481 -15.37 4.41 -8.53
CA SER A 481 -15.08 5.73 -9.06
C SER A 481 -16.08 6.14 -10.13
N ASN A 482 -16.60 7.36 -10.00
CA ASN A 482 -17.51 7.98 -10.94
C ASN A 482 -17.22 9.48 -11.01
N THR A 483 -16.06 9.80 -11.58
CA THR A 483 -15.55 11.15 -11.75
C THR A 483 -15.44 11.49 -13.22
N ARG A 484 -15.45 12.78 -13.53
CA ARG A 484 -15.30 13.24 -14.91
C ARG A 484 -13.88 13.08 -15.43
N PHE A 485 -12.88 13.26 -14.55
CA PHE A 485 -11.46 13.32 -14.93
C PHE A 485 -10.69 12.15 -14.33
N GLN A 486 -9.74 11.62 -15.10
CA GLN A 486 -8.86 10.53 -14.69
C GLN A 486 -8.02 10.94 -13.47
N SER A 487 -7.45 12.13 -13.46
CA SER A 487 -6.57 12.61 -12.39
C SER A 487 -7.26 12.83 -11.03
N THR A 488 -8.60 12.81 -10.99
CA THR A 488 -9.40 12.89 -9.75
C THR A 488 -10.10 11.57 -9.41
N SER A 489 -9.86 10.51 -10.18
CA SER A 489 -10.56 9.22 -10.10
C SER A 489 -10.04 8.36 -8.93
N GLY A 490 -10.91 7.53 -8.38
CA GLY A 490 -10.59 6.43 -7.48
C GLY A 490 -9.75 6.83 -6.28
N THR A 491 -8.57 6.23 -6.17
CA THR A 491 -7.62 6.45 -5.07
C THR A 491 -6.75 7.71 -5.23
N ASN A 492 -6.99 8.55 -6.25
CA ASN A 492 -6.32 9.84 -6.44
C ASN A 492 -6.85 10.91 -5.47
N VAL A 493 -6.71 10.64 -4.19
CA VAL A 493 -7.15 11.46 -3.05
C VAL A 493 -5.93 11.93 -2.25
N TYR A 494 -6.14 12.78 -1.24
CA TYR A 494 -5.08 13.07 -0.28
C TYR A 494 -4.58 11.79 0.40
N TRP A 495 -3.27 11.69 0.56
CA TRP A 495 -2.62 10.46 1.01
C TRP A 495 -3.04 10.03 2.42
N ASP A 496 -3.33 10.99 3.30
CA ASP A 496 -3.83 10.73 4.64
C ASP A 496 -5.35 10.44 4.72
N PHE A 497 -6.02 10.39 3.57
CA PHE A 497 -7.40 9.95 3.42
C PHE A 497 -7.52 8.59 2.72
N VAL A 498 -6.52 8.20 1.94
CA VAL A 498 -6.59 7.02 1.06
C VAL A 498 -6.84 5.72 1.81
N GLU A 499 -6.40 5.63 3.07
CA GLU A 499 -6.56 4.42 3.89
C GLU A 499 -7.95 4.30 4.57
N LEU A 500 -8.80 5.31 4.49
CA LEU A 500 -10.15 5.19 5.06
C LEU A 500 -10.96 4.05 4.43
N PRO A 501 -11.06 3.92 3.09
CA PRO A 501 -11.81 2.83 2.47
C PRO A 501 -11.24 1.44 2.75
N SER A 502 -9.93 1.32 2.91
CA SER A 502 -9.27 0.04 3.23
C SER A 502 -9.46 -0.34 4.70
N GLN A 503 -9.17 0.56 5.61
CA GLN A 503 -9.22 0.29 7.05
C GLN A 503 -10.64 0.09 7.58
N ILE A 504 -11.64 0.74 6.98
CA ILE A 504 -13.04 0.51 7.39
C ILE A 504 -13.48 -0.92 7.14
N MET A 505 -12.97 -1.56 6.08
CA MET A 505 -13.28 -2.95 5.75
C MET A 505 -12.69 -3.94 6.76
N GLU A 506 -11.56 -3.62 7.38
CA GLU A 506 -10.93 -4.47 8.39
C GLU A 506 -11.85 -4.71 9.60
N ASN A 507 -12.71 -3.75 9.94
CA ASN A 507 -13.64 -3.89 11.06
C ASN A 507 -14.60 -5.08 10.93
N PHE A 508 -14.90 -5.52 9.70
CA PHE A 508 -15.76 -6.67 9.46
C PHE A 508 -15.10 -8.01 9.89
N ALA A 509 -13.76 -8.07 9.95
CA ALA A 509 -13.03 -9.30 10.28
C ALA A 509 -13.39 -9.90 11.65
N ILE A 510 -13.89 -9.10 12.58
CA ILE A 510 -14.29 -9.53 13.92
C ILE A 510 -15.82 -9.51 14.13
N GLU A 511 -16.59 -9.34 13.06
CA GLU A 511 -18.05 -9.36 13.14
C GLU A 511 -18.58 -10.79 12.87
N LYS A 512 -19.25 -11.38 13.87
CA LYS A 512 -19.78 -12.74 13.77
C LYS A 512 -20.69 -12.92 12.57
N GLU A 513 -21.57 -11.96 12.30
CA GLU A 513 -22.50 -12.02 11.18
C GLU A 513 -21.77 -12.13 9.83
N PHE A 514 -20.63 -11.46 9.70
CA PHE A 514 -19.80 -11.57 8.50
C PHE A 514 -19.05 -12.90 8.43
N LEU A 515 -18.36 -13.30 9.49
CA LEU A 515 -17.61 -14.55 9.55
C LEU A 515 -18.52 -15.76 9.30
N ASN A 516 -19.73 -15.75 9.81
CA ASN A 516 -20.71 -16.81 9.58
C ASN A 516 -21.13 -16.99 8.12
N THR A 517 -20.90 -15.99 7.26
CA THR A 517 -21.24 -16.08 5.84
C THR A 517 -20.31 -17.01 5.06
N PHE A 518 -19.07 -17.20 5.50
CA PHE A 518 -18.06 -17.94 4.71
C PHE A 518 -17.15 -18.88 5.50
N ALA A 519 -16.95 -18.64 6.80
CA ALA A 519 -15.99 -19.40 7.61
C ALA A 519 -16.50 -20.85 7.84
N ARG A 520 -16.09 -21.75 6.95
CA ARG A 520 -16.44 -23.18 6.95
C ARG A 520 -15.19 -24.02 6.83
N HIS A 521 -15.18 -25.14 7.52
CA HIS A 521 -14.08 -26.09 7.46
C HIS A 521 -13.90 -26.63 6.03
N TYR A 522 -12.68 -26.54 5.50
CA TYR A 522 -12.40 -26.83 4.08
C TYR A 522 -12.66 -28.29 3.67
N GLN A 523 -12.61 -29.27 4.61
CA GLN A 523 -12.87 -30.68 4.35
C GLN A 523 -14.32 -31.08 4.65
N THR A 524 -14.88 -30.63 5.79
CA THR A 524 -16.20 -31.08 6.25
C THR A 524 -17.33 -30.15 5.80
N GLY A 525 -17.02 -28.88 5.46
CA GLY A 525 -18.02 -27.87 5.15
C GLY A 525 -18.78 -27.33 6.37
N GLU A 526 -18.47 -27.81 7.57
CA GLU A 526 -19.10 -27.34 8.80
C GLU A 526 -18.74 -25.89 9.09
N PRO A 527 -19.70 -25.08 9.58
CA PRO A 527 -19.42 -23.70 9.95
C PRO A 527 -18.44 -23.64 11.13
N MET A 528 -17.71 -22.55 11.23
CA MET A 528 -16.86 -22.29 12.39
C MET A 528 -17.70 -22.31 13.67
N PRO A 529 -17.28 -23.06 14.71
CA PRO A 529 -18.02 -23.13 15.97
C PRO A 529 -18.21 -21.72 16.60
N GLU A 530 -19.38 -21.47 17.18
CA GLU A 530 -19.71 -20.21 17.83
C GLU A 530 -18.69 -19.83 18.93
N GLU A 531 -18.22 -20.82 19.66
CA GLU A 531 -17.19 -20.64 20.68
C GLU A 531 -15.87 -20.12 20.09
N LEU A 532 -15.47 -20.62 18.93
CA LEU A 532 -14.25 -20.16 18.24
C LEU A 532 -14.41 -18.76 17.69
N LEU A 533 -15.58 -18.40 17.15
CA LEU A 533 -15.92 -17.03 16.76
C LEU A 533 -15.82 -16.08 17.95
N GLN A 534 -16.32 -16.48 19.13
CA GLN A 534 -16.24 -15.65 20.33
C GLN A 534 -14.78 -15.43 20.77
N ARG A 535 -13.93 -16.45 20.69
CA ARG A 535 -12.50 -16.35 21.01
C ARG A 535 -11.77 -15.35 20.11
N ILE A 536 -12.11 -15.30 18.82
CA ILE A 536 -11.56 -14.30 17.88
C ILE A 536 -11.90 -12.89 18.37
N ILE A 537 -13.15 -12.66 18.75
CA ILE A 537 -13.62 -11.35 19.21
C ILE A 537 -12.94 -10.98 20.54
N ASP A 538 -12.88 -11.91 21.48
CA ASP A 538 -12.27 -11.69 22.80
C ASP A 538 -10.77 -11.38 22.69
N ALA A 539 -10.10 -11.96 21.69
CA ALA A 539 -8.67 -11.73 21.41
C ALA A 539 -8.40 -10.50 20.51
N SER A 540 -9.43 -9.82 20.01
CA SER A 540 -9.27 -8.74 19.00
C SER A 540 -8.39 -7.59 19.44
N ASN A 541 -8.36 -7.29 20.73
CA ASN A 541 -7.52 -6.23 21.31
C ASN A 541 -6.24 -6.78 21.99
N PHE A 542 -5.89 -8.07 21.77
CA PHE A 542 -4.67 -8.61 22.30
C PHE A 542 -3.44 -7.93 21.66
N ASN A 543 -2.57 -7.36 22.49
CA ASN A 543 -1.40 -6.58 22.07
C ASN A 543 -1.72 -5.36 21.18
N VAL A 544 -2.92 -4.84 21.25
CA VAL A 544 -3.34 -3.69 20.42
C VAL A 544 -2.52 -2.43 20.71
N ALA A 545 -2.12 -2.22 21.96
CA ALA A 545 -1.32 -1.05 22.35
C ALA A 545 0.13 -1.19 21.84
N TYR A 546 0.73 -2.37 21.97
CA TYR A 546 2.03 -2.65 21.35
C TYR A 546 2.01 -2.41 19.83
N ALA A 547 1.00 -2.94 19.15
CA ALA A 547 0.83 -2.76 17.71
C ALA A 547 0.66 -1.28 17.33
N CYS A 548 -0.11 -0.52 18.11
CA CYS A 548 -0.25 0.92 17.91
C CYS A 548 1.10 1.65 18.05
N LEU A 549 1.86 1.39 19.12
CA LEU A 549 3.18 2.01 19.30
C LEU A 549 4.16 1.62 18.20
N ARG A 550 4.06 0.41 17.64
CA ARG A 550 4.85 0.01 16.48
C ARG A 550 4.56 0.92 15.27
N GLN A 551 3.30 1.18 14.98
CA GLN A 551 2.90 2.09 13.90
C GLN A 551 3.31 3.54 14.19
N VAL A 552 3.17 3.99 15.43
CA VAL A 552 3.63 5.33 15.85
C VAL A 552 5.14 5.45 15.70
N SER A 553 5.91 4.41 16.01
CA SER A 553 7.37 4.43 15.82
C SER A 553 7.76 4.64 14.36
N PHE A 554 7.06 4.03 13.42
CA PHE A 554 7.26 4.26 11.98
C PHE A 554 6.94 5.69 11.57
N GLY A 555 5.84 6.26 12.10
CA GLY A 555 5.49 7.66 11.88
C GLY A 555 6.54 8.63 12.43
N LEU A 556 7.08 8.36 13.62
CA LEU A 556 8.16 9.16 14.22
C LEU A 556 9.46 9.09 13.41
N LEU A 557 9.82 7.91 12.94
CA LEU A 557 10.99 7.71 12.08
C LEU A 557 10.85 8.47 10.76
N ASP A 558 9.71 8.34 10.10
CA ASP A 558 9.39 9.03 8.87
C ASP A 558 9.50 10.56 9.05
N MET A 559 8.84 11.10 10.06
CA MET A 559 8.89 12.54 10.36
C MET A 559 10.29 13.01 10.75
N ALA A 560 11.06 12.21 11.47
CA ALA A 560 12.45 12.53 11.81
C ALA A 560 13.32 12.69 10.56
N TRP A 561 13.18 11.80 9.58
CA TRP A 561 13.90 11.92 8.32
C TRP A 561 13.52 13.18 7.52
N TYR A 562 12.24 13.55 7.49
CA TYR A 562 11.71 14.56 6.57
C TYR A 562 11.40 15.92 7.18
N THR A 563 11.64 16.11 8.49
CA THR A 563 11.60 17.43 9.15
C THR A 563 12.99 18.05 9.32
N ARG A 564 13.99 17.49 8.67
CA ARG A 564 15.37 18.01 8.70
C ARG A 564 15.52 19.27 7.87
N GLU A 565 16.25 20.23 8.40
CA GLU A 565 16.59 21.50 7.72
C GLU A 565 18.05 21.51 7.23
N THR A 566 18.87 20.54 7.66
CA THR A 566 20.29 20.43 7.32
C THR A 566 20.62 19.04 6.76
N PRO A 567 21.65 18.93 5.90
CA PRO A 567 22.08 17.63 5.36
C PRO A 567 22.43 16.62 6.45
N PHE A 568 22.14 15.37 6.18
CA PHE A 568 22.52 14.24 7.04
C PHE A 568 23.75 13.51 6.48
N ASP A 569 24.74 13.37 7.32
CA ASP A 569 25.97 12.61 7.02
C ASP A 569 26.40 11.75 8.23
N GLY A 570 25.45 11.38 9.07
CA GLY A 570 25.69 10.58 10.27
C GLY A 570 25.48 9.09 10.03
N ASP A 571 25.44 8.35 11.15
CA ASP A 571 25.10 6.94 11.17
C ASP A 571 23.60 6.74 11.09
N VAL A 572 23.13 6.08 10.01
CA VAL A 572 21.69 5.84 9.75
C VAL A 572 21.04 5.02 10.85
N LYS A 573 21.72 3.99 11.34
CA LYS A 573 21.20 3.10 12.40
C LYS A 573 21.04 3.85 13.73
N ALA A 574 22.03 4.65 14.10
CA ALA A 574 21.98 5.47 15.31
C ALA A 574 20.90 6.54 15.24
N TYR A 575 20.74 7.19 14.09
CA TYR A 575 19.69 8.18 13.86
C TYR A 575 18.29 7.58 13.99
N GLU A 576 18.06 6.44 13.36
CA GLU A 576 16.81 5.70 13.45
C GLU A 576 16.43 5.38 14.90
N LYS A 577 17.37 4.82 15.66
CA LYS A 577 17.14 4.43 17.06
C LYS A 577 16.78 5.63 17.94
N ALA A 578 17.46 6.75 17.75
CA ALA A 578 17.14 7.99 18.45
C ALA A 578 15.76 8.54 18.08
N ALA A 579 15.38 8.45 16.79
CA ALA A 579 14.12 8.99 16.26
C ALA A 579 12.87 8.35 16.88
N TRP A 580 12.87 7.06 17.11
CA TRP A 580 11.70 6.31 17.58
C TRP A 580 11.79 5.73 18.99
N THR A 581 12.83 6.08 19.75
CA THR A 581 13.06 5.55 21.12
C THR A 581 11.83 5.68 22.02
N ARG A 582 11.09 6.79 21.92
CA ARG A 582 9.89 7.03 22.76
C ARG A 582 8.76 6.02 22.55
N ALA A 583 8.71 5.38 21.41
CA ALA A 583 7.69 4.38 21.07
C ALA A 583 8.19 2.94 21.18
N GLN A 584 9.42 2.73 21.63
CA GLN A 584 9.98 1.39 21.78
C GLN A 584 9.64 0.81 23.15
N VAL A 585 9.18 -0.43 23.16
CA VAL A 585 8.83 -1.19 24.38
C VAL A 585 9.62 -2.49 24.50
N LEU A 586 10.45 -2.80 23.52
CA LEU A 586 11.42 -3.91 23.51
C LEU A 586 12.84 -3.35 23.37
N PRO A 587 13.87 -4.12 23.79
CA PRO A 587 15.26 -3.71 23.58
C PRO A 587 15.56 -3.41 22.11
N GLN A 588 16.25 -2.33 21.83
CA GLN A 588 16.76 -2.01 20.51
C GLN A 588 18.10 -2.69 20.26
N LEU A 589 18.29 -3.19 19.05
CA LEU A 589 19.52 -3.87 18.62
C LEU A 589 20.32 -2.94 17.71
N GLU A 590 21.60 -2.79 17.98
CA GLU A 590 22.48 -1.83 17.25
C GLU A 590 22.63 -2.19 15.77
N GLU A 591 22.63 -3.47 15.43
CA GLU A 591 22.88 -3.96 14.06
C GLU A 591 21.68 -3.78 13.14
N THR A 592 20.47 -3.74 13.69
CA THR A 592 19.23 -3.69 12.90
C THR A 592 18.98 -2.30 12.32
N CYS A 593 18.34 -2.26 11.15
CA CYS A 593 17.98 -1.01 10.49
C CYS A 593 16.70 -1.17 9.67
N MET A 594 15.66 -0.42 10.02
CA MET A 594 14.41 -0.38 9.26
C MET A 594 14.51 0.55 8.06
N SER A 595 15.20 1.68 8.18
CA SER A 595 15.28 2.71 7.14
C SER A 595 15.76 2.18 5.79
N VAL A 596 16.67 1.19 5.77
CA VAL A 596 17.23 0.62 4.53
C VAL A 596 16.29 -0.35 3.81
N GLN A 597 15.21 -0.76 4.43
CA GLN A 597 14.18 -1.63 3.88
C GLN A 597 12.77 -1.04 3.98
N PHE A 598 12.66 0.19 4.47
CA PHE A 598 11.39 0.89 4.65
C PHE A 598 10.92 1.52 3.32
N GLY A 599 10.47 0.66 2.41
CA GLY A 599 10.02 1.07 1.08
C GLY A 599 8.94 2.14 1.10
N HIS A 600 8.00 2.10 2.04
CA HIS A 600 6.93 3.09 2.19
C HIS A 600 7.44 4.53 2.15
N ILE A 601 8.47 4.84 2.95
CA ILE A 601 8.98 6.21 3.11
C ILE A 601 10.19 6.52 2.24
N MET A 602 10.85 5.52 1.66
CA MET A 602 12.06 5.72 0.86
C MET A 602 11.78 5.65 -0.65
N SER A 603 11.04 4.64 -1.10
CA SER A 603 10.76 4.41 -2.52
C SER A 603 9.27 4.48 -2.89
N GLY A 604 8.38 4.42 -1.89
CA GLY A 604 6.94 4.54 -2.07
C GLY A 604 6.43 5.97 -1.84
N GLY A 605 5.11 6.11 -1.82
CA GLY A 605 4.42 7.42 -1.70
C GLY A 605 4.27 7.96 -0.27
N TYR A 606 4.81 7.28 0.75
CA TYR A 606 4.58 7.60 2.17
C TYR A 606 5.70 8.44 2.82
N SER A 607 6.58 9.05 2.05
CA SER A 607 7.59 10.00 2.59
C SER A 607 6.90 11.19 3.26
N ALA A 608 7.20 11.44 4.53
CA ALA A 608 6.45 12.37 5.40
C ALA A 608 4.93 12.09 5.41
N GLY A 609 4.56 10.83 5.30
CA GLY A 609 3.18 10.40 5.12
C GLY A 609 2.80 9.11 5.84
N TYR A 610 3.71 8.45 6.56
CA TYR A 610 3.39 7.19 7.24
C TYR A 610 2.35 7.35 8.36
N TYR A 611 2.27 8.51 8.99
CA TYR A 611 1.21 8.86 9.94
C TYR A 611 -0.20 8.66 9.37
N SER A 612 -0.33 8.64 8.03
CA SER A 612 -1.61 8.51 7.32
C SER A 612 -2.40 7.28 7.74
N TYR A 613 -1.72 6.17 8.07
CA TYR A 613 -2.37 4.96 8.59
C TYR A 613 -3.09 5.21 9.91
N LYS A 614 -2.48 5.94 10.84
CA LYS A 614 -3.11 6.30 12.11
C LYS A 614 -4.12 7.42 11.97
N TRP A 615 -3.87 8.36 11.08
CA TRP A 615 -4.82 9.41 10.75
C TRP A 615 -6.12 8.82 10.19
N ALA A 616 -6.03 7.94 9.20
CA ALA A 616 -7.17 7.28 8.61
C ALA A 616 -7.84 6.28 9.56
N GLU A 617 -7.12 5.70 10.51
CA GLU A 617 -7.69 4.82 11.53
C GLU A 617 -8.61 5.58 12.50
N VAL A 618 -8.29 6.84 12.79
CA VAL A 618 -9.22 7.75 13.52
C VAL A 618 -10.50 7.95 12.71
N LEU A 619 -10.38 8.18 11.40
CA LEU A 619 -11.53 8.33 10.49
C LEU A 619 -12.35 7.04 10.40
N ASP A 620 -11.70 5.90 10.23
CA ASP A 620 -12.38 4.61 10.07
C ASP A 620 -13.15 4.19 11.33
N ALA A 621 -12.57 4.37 12.51
CA ALA A 621 -13.21 4.03 13.75
C ALA A 621 -14.50 4.84 13.97
N ASP A 622 -14.46 6.12 13.69
CA ASP A 622 -15.63 7.00 13.75
C ASP A 622 -16.66 6.66 12.67
N ALA A 623 -16.22 6.43 11.43
CA ALA A 623 -17.11 6.07 10.32
C ALA A 623 -17.79 4.71 10.53
N PHE A 624 -17.06 3.70 10.99
CA PHE A 624 -17.64 2.37 11.22
C PHE A 624 -18.63 2.36 12.39
N SER A 625 -18.52 3.30 13.34
CA SER A 625 -19.50 3.43 14.41
C SER A 625 -20.93 3.61 13.89
N VAL A 626 -21.10 4.25 12.71
CA VAL A 626 -22.40 4.39 12.06
C VAL A 626 -22.98 3.05 11.64
N PHE A 627 -22.13 2.16 11.09
CA PHE A 627 -22.52 0.79 10.75
C PHE A 627 -22.88 -0.02 12.02
N LYS A 628 -22.12 0.14 13.08
CA LYS A 628 -22.42 -0.55 14.36
C LYS A 628 -23.77 -0.13 14.93
N GLU A 629 -24.11 1.15 14.88
CA GLU A 629 -25.37 1.69 15.38
C GLU A 629 -26.57 1.29 14.55
N LYS A 630 -26.44 1.28 13.21
CA LYS A 630 -27.53 1.05 12.26
C LYS A 630 -27.61 -0.36 11.71
N GLY A 631 -26.63 -1.22 12.02
CA GLY A 631 -26.46 -2.54 11.49
C GLY A 631 -25.31 -2.63 10.48
N ILE A 632 -24.41 -3.59 10.66
CA ILE A 632 -23.18 -3.72 9.83
C ILE A 632 -23.47 -3.99 8.35
N PHE A 633 -24.65 -4.52 8.01
CA PHE A 633 -25.10 -4.75 6.64
C PHE A 633 -26.18 -3.77 6.18
N ASN A 634 -26.29 -2.62 6.85
CA ASN A 634 -27.25 -1.61 6.48
C ASN A 634 -26.92 -1.02 5.11
N THR A 635 -27.78 -1.27 4.13
CA THR A 635 -27.54 -0.86 2.75
C THR A 635 -27.68 0.65 2.52
N ASP A 636 -28.45 1.37 3.35
CA ASP A 636 -28.56 2.82 3.24
C ASP A 636 -27.27 3.50 3.71
N VAL A 637 -26.66 3.00 4.80
CA VAL A 637 -25.36 3.47 5.28
C VAL A 637 -24.27 3.16 4.25
N ALA A 638 -24.26 1.94 3.71
CA ALA A 638 -23.32 1.54 2.65
C ALA A 638 -23.47 2.41 1.40
N GLN A 639 -24.70 2.66 0.94
CA GLN A 639 -24.96 3.52 -0.22
C GLN A 639 -24.50 4.96 0.04
N SER A 640 -24.74 5.51 1.24
CA SER A 640 -24.23 6.83 1.63
C SER A 640 -22.71 6.90 1.62
N PHE A 641 -22.03 5.85 2.08
CA PHE A 641 -20.57 5.76 2.03
C PHE A 641 -20.05 5.68 0.59
N ARG A 642 -20.70 4.90 -0.27
CA ARG A 642 -20.41 4.84 -1.71
C ARG A 642 -20.59 6.20 -2.36
N ASP A 643 -21.72 6.85 -2.17
CA ASP A 643 -22.11 8.09 -2.88
C ASP A 643 -21.25 9.30 -2.44
N ASN A 644 -20.88 9.36 -1.19
CA ASN A 644 -20.15 10.51 -0.62
C ASN A 644 -18.64 10.32 -0.58
N ILE A 645 -18.14 9.09 -0.54
CA ILE A 645 -16.70 8.80 -0.39
C ILE A 645 -16.18 7.95 -1.55
N LEU A 646 -16.65 6.70 -1.71
CA LEU A 646 -16.03 5.74 -2.63
C LEU A 646 -16.12 6.15 -4.10
N SER A 647 -17.21 6.80 -4.51
CA SER A 647 -17.42 7.22 -5.90
C SER A 647 -16.83 8.58 -6.24
N ARG A 648 -16.43 9.35 -5.24
CA ARG A 648 -16.08 10.77 -5.41
C ARG A 648 -14.61 11.02 -5.71
N GLY A 649 -13.71 10.07 -5.43
CA GLY A 649 -12.28 10.26 -5.62
C GLY A 649 -11.77 11.57 -5.02
N GLY A 650 -10.91 12.27 -5.74
CA GLY A 650 -10.32 13.55 -5.35
C GLY A 650 -11.09 14.79 -5.84
N THR A 651 -12.38 14.68 -6.13
CA THR A 651 -13.21 15.78 -6.69
C THR A 651 -13.42 16.94 -5.74
N GLU A 652 -13.34 16.70 -4.45
CA GLU A 652 -13.49 17.71 -3.39
C GLU A 652 -12.49 17.45 -2.26
N HIS A 653 -12.34 18.41 -1.35
CA HIS A 653 -11.52 18.20 -0.16
C HIS A 653 -12.06 17.05 0.68
N PRO A 654 -11.22 16.11 1.16
CA PRO A 654 -11.67 14.90 1.87
C PRO A 654 -12.56 15.15 3.09
N MET A 655 -12.30 16.20 3.85
CA MET A 655 -13.13 16.54 5.01
C MET A 655 -14.57 16.93 4.61
N ILE A 656 -14.77 17.53 3.45
CA ILE A 656 -16.11 17.84 2.93
C ILE A 656 -16.87 16.55 2.65
N LEU A 657 -16.22 15.59 1.96
CA LEU A 657 -16.79 14.28 1.65
C LEU A 657 -17.09 13.49 2.93
N TYR A 658 -16.15 13.48 3.87
CA TYR A 658 -16.30 12.79 5.14
C TYR A 658 -17.48 13.34 5.97
N LYS A 659 -17.58 14.66 6.12
CA LYS A 659 -18.69 15.32 6.86
C LYS A 659 -20.04 15.09 6.18
N ARG A 660 -20.07 14.98 4.86
CA ARG A 660 -21.30 14.65 4.12
C ARG A 660 -21.81 13.25 4.43
N PHE A 661 -20.91 12.28 4.65
CA PHE A 661 -21.26 10.95 5.12
C PHE A 661 -21.55 10.91 6.63
N ARG A 662 -20.62 11.43 7.44
CA ARG A 662 -20.62 11.26 8.90
C ARG A 662 -21.52 12.28 9.65
N GLY A 663 -21.69 13.46 9.10
CA GLY A 663 -22.41 14.58 9.71
C GLY A 663 -21.57 15.43 10.66
N GLN A 664 -20.33 15.04 10.96
CA GLN A 664 -19.42 15.73 11.86
C GLN A 664 -17.96 15.44 11.51
N GLU A 665 -17.04 16.18 12.14
CA GLU A 665 -15.61 15.88 12.08
C GLU A 665 -15.26 14.66 12.97
N PRO A 666 -14.25 13.87 12.62
CA PRO A 666 -13.84 12.73 13.42
C PRO A 666 -13.12 13.17 14.70
N THR A 667 -13.21 12.33 15.74
CA THR A 667 -12.42 12.48 16.97
C THR A 667 -11.68 11.18 17.26
N ILE A 668 -10.61 11.24 18.05
CA ILE A 668 -9.84 10.06 18.46
C ILE A 668 -10.63 9.12 19.39
N ASP A 669 -11.70 9.58 19.99
CA ASP A 669 -12.45 8.85 21.03
C ASP A 669 -13.00 7.50 20.53
N ALA A 670 -13.51 7.45 19.30
CA ALA A 670 -14.01 6.21 18.72
C ALA A 670 -12.91 5.15 18.60
N LEU A 671 -11.70 5.54 18.21
CA LEU A 671 -10.53 4.65 18.13
C LEU A 671 -10.13 4.14 19.52
N LEU A 672 -10.00 5.03 20.49
CA LEU A 672 -9.62 4.66 21.86
C LEU A 672 -10.63 3.71 22.48
N LYS A 673 -11.94 3.95 22.26
CA LYS A 673 -13.02 3.09 22.72
C LYS A 673 -12.96 1.70 22.04
N ARG A 674 -12.79 1.66 20.73
CA ARG A 674 -12.67 0.40 19.97
C ARG A 674 -11.52 -0.48 20.49
N ASN A 675 -10.41 0.14 20.82
CA ASN A 675 -9.21 -0.54 21.32
C ASN A 675 -9.20 -0.78 22.85
N GLY A 676 -10.27 -0.41 23.57
CA GLY A 676 -10.34 -0.62 25.00
C GLY A 676 -9.33 0.20 25.82
N ILE A 677 -8.87 1.34 25.29
CA ILE A 677 -7.91 2.24 25.96
C ILE A 677 -8.63 3.24 26.87
N LYS A 678 -9.85 3.64 26.53
CA LYS A 678 -10.75 4.50 27.34
C LYS A 678 -12.10 3.84 27.54
#